data_540c1d562b8cdf6d992ef974b7cf9864
#
_entry.id   540c1d562b8cdf6d992ef974b7cf9864
#
_cell.length_a   1.000
_cell.length_b   1.000
_cell.length_c   1.000
_cell.angle_alpha   90.00
_cell.angle_beta   90.00
_cell.angle_gamma   90.00
#
_symmetry.space_group_name_H-M   'P 1'
#
loop_
_entity.id
_entity.type
_entity.pdbx_description
1 polymer ?
#
loop_
_entity_poly.entity_id
_entity_poly.type
_entity_poly.pdbx_seq_one_letter_code
_entity_poly.pdbx_strand_id
1 'polypeptide(L)'
;MEEKKREAIELPENAFRELKEGEEYEPVMKASQVYPEVNSWSVTWGLIMVVLFSAAAAYLGLKVGQVFEAAIPIAIIAIGLSSATKRNNAMGENVIIQSIGACSGAVVAGAIFVLPAIYMLDLEASFFKVFLASALGGILGILFLIPFRKYFVKDMHGKYPFPEATATTQVLVSGEKGGSQAKPLLFAGLIGGLYDFVVSTFGLWNENFTSRVCVWGQQLADNAKLVFKVNTGSAVFGLGYIIGLKYATIITLGSLAVWWLIVPGMAIIFPDTVLNQWNPDITTAVGAMRAEEIFTNYARSIGIGGIAMAGIIGIVKSWGIIKSAVGLAAREMKGTGATDKDIVRTQRDISFKIIAIGSILVLLITYAFFFAGVMDFNLLHATVAILLVAVIAFLFTTVAANAIAIVGSNPVSGMTLMTLILASVVMVAVGLKGTAGMLAALLMGAVVCTALSMAGSFITDLKIGYWLGTTPKKQETWKFLGTIVSAATVAGVMILLNKTYGFKSDALAAPQAHAMAAVIDPLMNGQGAPWLLYGIGAALALVLDRCKIPALAFALGMFIPIQLNVPLVIGGAVNWFVTTRSKDENVNKARGEKGTLLASGFIAGGALMGVVSALLKFGGFDFDYDAWWQNNLSELLSLAAYLLLITYFILATRPSKNELQND
;
A
#
# COMPACT_ATOMS: atom_id res chain seq x y z
N MET A 1 -33.95 3.49 -36.85
CA MET A 1 -32.65 4.11 -36.54
C MET A 1 -31.73 2.96 -36.17
N GLU A 2 -30.84 2.58 -37.05
CA GLU A 2 -29.86 1.52 -36.82
C GLU A 2 -28.98 1.91 -35.65
N GLU A 3 -28.98 1.11 -34.60
CA GLU A 3 -27.88 1.14 -33.61
C GLU A 3 -26.59 0.82 -34.34
N LYS A 4 -25.79 1.84 -34.63
CA LYS A 4 -24.39 1.63 -35.02
C LYS A 4 -23.76 0.75 -33.94
N LYS A 5 -23.55 -0.53 -34.22
CA LYS A 5 -22.66 -1.38 -33.42
C LYS A 5 -21.37 -0.59 -33.21
N ARG A 6 -21.11 -0.19 -31.97
CA ARG A 6 -19.81 0.38 -31.60
C ARG A 6 -18.78 -0.68 -31.97
N GLU A 7 -17.85 -0.34 -32.85
CA GLU A 7 -16.69 -1.20 -33.11
C GLU A 7 -16.05 -1.54 -31.77
N ALA A 8 -15.80 -2.79 -31.53
CA ALA A 8 -15.21 -3.25 -30.28
C ALA A 8 -13.83 -2.62 -30.15
N ILE A 9 -13.67 -1.73 -29.18
CA ILE A 9 -12.39 -1.12 -28.88
C ILE A 9 -11.54 -2.22 -28.22
N GLU A 10 -10.44 -2.59 -28.88
CA GLU A 10 -9.49 -3.60 -28.41
C GLU A 10 -8.07 -3.01 -28.36
N LEU A 11 -7.27 -3.54 -27.44
CA LEU A 11 -5.85 -3.19 -27.42
C LEU A 11 -5.17 -3.81 -28.65
N PRO A 12 -4.26 -3.07 -29.32
CA PRO A 12 -3.46 -3.65 -30.40
C PRO A 12 -2.68 -4.88 -29.93
N GLU A 13 -2.49 -5.86 -30.81
CA GLU A 13 -1.77 -7.12 -30.50
C GLU A 13 -0.34 -6.87 -29.97
N ASN A 14 0.28 -5.74 -30.36
CA ASN A 14 1.62 -5.37 -29.92
C ASN A 14 1.66 -4.60 -28.59
N ALA A 15 0.53 -4.42 -27.90
CA ALA A 15 0.47 -3.65 -26.65
C ALA A 15 1.38 -4.21 -25.53
N PHE A 16 1.48 -5.54 -25.43
CA PHE A 16 2.17 -6.21 -24.32
C PHE A 16 3.45 -6.95 -24.73
N ARG A 17 3.86 -6.89 -26.00
CA ARG A 17 5.09 -7.50 -26.49
C ARG A 17 6.12 -6.48 -26.94
N GLU A 18 7.37 -6.88 -27.03
CA GLU A 18 8.42 -6.03 -27.61
C GLU A 18 8.08 -5.69 -29.06
N LEU A 19 8.32 -4.43 -29.42
CA LEU A 19 8.15 -3.96 -30.79
C LEU A 19 9.27 -4.50 -31.68
N LYS A 20 8.92 -4.91 -32.90
CA LYS A 20 9.89 -5.30 -33.91
C LYS A 20 10.60 -4.06 -34.48
N GLU A 21 11.74 -4.25 -35.14
CA GLU A 21 12.47 -3.16 -35.75
C GLU A 21 11.60 -2.43 -36.80
N GLY A 22 11.42 -1.13 -36.60
CA GLY A 22 10.54 -0.31 -37.45
C GLY A 22 9.04 -0.35 -37.08
N GLU A 23 8.65 -1.11 -36.09
CA GLU A 23 7.27 -1.14 -35.60
C GLU A 23 7.01 -0.05 -34.57
N GLU A 24 5.90 0.68 -34.74
CA GLU A 24 5.45 1.67 -33.75
C GLU A 24 4.19 1.18 -33.03
N TYR A 25 4.05 1.57 -31.76
CA TYR A 25 2.84 1.33 -30.99
C TYR A 25 1.81 2.43 -31.25
N GLU A 26 0.65 2.08 -31.77
CA GLU A 26 -0.48 2.99 -31.93
C GLU A 26 -1.47 2.78 -30.78
N PRO A 27 -1.71 3.81 -29.94
CA PRO A 27 -2.62 3.68 -28.81
C PRO A 27 -4.10 3.64 -29.23
N VAL A 28 -4.96 3.13 -28.35
CA VAL A 28 -6.41 3.03 -28.57
C VAL A 28 -7.03 4.37 -28.99
N MET A 29 -6.71 5.45 -28.26
CA MET A 29 -7.08 6.81 -28.63
C MET A 29 -5.99 7.42 -29.51
N LYS A 30 -6.24 7.47 -30.81
CA LYS A 30 -5.28 7.93 -31.81
C LYS A 30 -4.68 9.29 -31.48
N ALA A 31 -3.37 9.42 -31.67
CA ALA A 31 -2.64 10.64 -31.37
C ALA A 31 -3.09 11.86 -32.21
N SER A 32 -3.60 11.63 -33.42
CA SER A 32 -4.10 12.65 -34.35
C SER A 32 -5.47 13.23 -33.97
N GLN A 33 -6.20 12.59 -33.04
CA GLN A 33 -7.54 13.03 -32.64
C GLN A 33 -7.54 13.63 -31.23
N VAL A 34 -8.49 14.54 -30.99
CA VAL A 34 -8.70 15.15 -29.66
C VAL A 34 -9.85 14.44 -28.97
N TYR A 35 -9.60 13.93 -27.79
CA TYR A 35 -10.58 13.26 -26.95
C TYR A 35 -10.86 14.08 -25.69
N PRO A 36 -12.07 13.98 -25.12
CA PRO A 36 -12.34 14.53 -23.80
C PRO A 36 -11.51 13.78 -22.76
N GLU A 37 -10.67 14.49 -22.03
CA GLU A 37 -9.82 13.93 -20.96
C GLU A 37 -10.06 14.67 -19.66
N VAL A 38 -9.61 15.94 -19.59
CA VAL A 38 -9.76 16.80 -18.40
C VAL A 38 -10.92 17.77 -18.59
N ASN A 39 -11.88 17.66 -17.68
CA ASN A 39 -12.99 18.59 -17.55
C ASN A 39 -13.52 18.56 -16.11
N SER A 40 -14.53 19.37 -15.79
CA SER A 40 -15.10 19.42 -14.43
C SER A 40 -15.59 18.05 -13.94
N TRP A 41 -16.13 17.21 -14.84
CA TRP A 41 -16.59 15.88 -14.51
C TRP A 41 -15.44 14.98 -14.05
N SER A 42 -14.42 14.81 -14.88
CA SER A 42 -13.30 13.92 -14.59
C SER A 42 -12.51 14.37 -13.36
N VAL A 43 -12.30 15.68 -13.18
CA VAL A 43 -11.60 16.21 -12.01
C VAL A 43 -12.42 16.03 -10.73
N THR A 44 -13.72 16.38 -10.74
CA THR A 44 -14.57 16.24 -9.54
C THR A 44 -14.66 14.80 -9.09
N TRP A 45 -14.95 13.87 -10.00
CA TRP A 45 -15.02 12.46 -9.64
C TRP A 45 -13.66 11.87 -9.24
N GLY A 46 -12.59 12.29 -9.91
CA GLY A 46 -11.23 11.94 -9.50
C GLY A 46 -10.92 12.36 -8.06
N LEU A 47 -11.26 13.59 -7.68
CA LEU A 47 -11.07 14.09 -6.31
C LEU A 47 -11.97 13.40 -5.28
N ILE A 48 -13.23 13.09 -5.63
CA ILE A 48 -14.10 12.28 -4.77
C ILE A 48 -13.48 10.91 -4.52
N MET A 49 -12.97 10.25 -5.56
CA MET A 49 -12.27 8.97 -5.42
C MET A 49 -11.03 9.10 -4.54
N VAL A 50 -10.25 10.19 -4.69
CA VAL A 50 -9.09 10.44 -3.81
C VAL A 50 -9.52 10.44 -2.35
N VAL A 51 -10.55 11.20 -1.98
CA VAL A 51 -10.98 11.32 -0.57
C VAL A 51 -11.48 9.97 -0.04
N LEU A 52 -12.36 9.29 -0.78
CA LEU A 52 -12.94 8.02 -0.35
C LEU A 52 -11.87 6.93 -0.19
N PHE A 53 -11.03 6.76 -1.21
CA PHE A 53 -10.02 5.70 -1.18
C PHE A 53 -8.81 6.03 -0.30
N SER A 54 -8.47 7.31 -0.09
CA SER A 54 -7.46 7.69 0.91
C SER A 54 -7.93 7.33 2.32
N ALA A 55 -9.19 7.62 2.65
CA ALA A 55 -9.74 7.26 3.95
C ALA A 55 -9.78 5.74 4.15
N ALA A 56 -10.28 5.01 3.16
CA ALA A 56 -10.34 3.55 3.20
C ALA A 56 -8.95 2.90 3.31
N ALA A 57 -8.01 3.33 2.46
CA ALA A 57 -6.66 2.78 2.45
C ALA A 57 -5.89 3.11 3.74
N ALA A 58 -6.09 4.32 4.32
CA ALA A 58 -5.48 4.69 5.59
C ALA A 58 -5.98 3.80 6.74
N TYR A 59 -7.29 3.58 6.85
CA TYR A 59 -7.86 2.70 7.86
C TYR A 59 -7.35 1.26 7.74
N LEU A 60 -7.47 0.67 6.55
CA LEU A 60 -7.07 -0.71 6.33
C LEU A 60 -5.55 -0.88 6.47
N GLY A 61 -4.78 0.05 5.93
CA GLY A 61 -3.32 0.00 6.01
C GLY A 61 -2.79 0.14 7.44
N LEU A 62 -3.43 0.96 8.28
CA LEU A 62 -3.13 1.05 9.71
C LEU A 62 -3.54 -0.22 10.46
N LYS A 63 -4.61 -0.88 10.03
CA LYS A 63 -5.08 -2.11 10.65
C LYS A 63 -4.21 -3.32 10.28
N VAL A 64 -3.93 -3.52 9.01
CA VAL A 64 -3.30 -4.73 8.46
C VAL A 64 -1.80 -4.54 8.15
N GLY A 65 -1.32 -3.30 8.06
CA GLY A 65 0.06 -3.00 7.66
C GLY A 65 0.33 -3.17 6.17
N GLN A 66 -0.72 -3.29 5.37
CA GLN A 66 -0.65 -3.38 3.91
C GLN A 66 -1.57 -2.34 3.28
N VAL A 67 -1.07 -1.61 2.29
CA VAL A 67 -1.88 -0.67 1.51
C VAL A 67 -2.22 -1.33 0.18
N PHE A 68 -3.49 -1.30 -0.19
CA PHE A 68 -3.93 -1.77 -1.48
C PHE A 68 -3.94 -0.62 -2.50
N GLU A 69 -3.56 -0.95 -3.72
CA GLU A 69 -3.68 -0.02 -4.85
C GLU A 69 -5.14 0.03 -5.33
N ALA A 70 -5.69 1.22 -5.38
CA ALA A 70 -7.11 1.42 -5.70
C ALA A 70 -7.37 1.63 -7.20
N ALA A 71 -6.37 1.48 -8.07
CA ALA A 71 -6.45 1.78 -9.50
C ALA A 71 -7.59 1.04 -10.21
N ILE A 72 -7.71 -0.27 -9.99
CA ILE A 72 -8.76 -1.10 -10.59
C ILE A 72 -10.16 -0.73 -10.08
N PRO A 73 -10.43 -0.69 -8.75
CA PRO A 73 -11.73 -0.25 -8.24
C PRO A 73 -12.16 1.13 -8.74
N ILE A 74 -11.25 2.08 -8.76
CA ILE A 74 -11.53 3.44 -9.24
C ILE A 74 -11.85 3.43 -10.73
N ALA A 75 -11.11 2.68 -11.55
CA ALA A 75 -11.38 2.53 -12.98
C ALA A 75 -12.80 1.98 -13.23
N ILE A 76 -13.20 0.94 -12.48
CA ILE A 76 -14.53 0.34 -12.59
C ILE A 76 -15.63 1.32 -12.18
N ILE A 77 -15.44 2.07 -11.10
CA ILE A 77 -16.40 3.09 -10.67
C ILE A 77 -16.49 4.20 -11.73
N ALA A 78 -15.36 4.66 -12.29
CA ALA A 78 -15.34 5.66 -13.34
C ALA A 78 -16.14 5.23 -14.58
N ILE A 79 -15.96 3.98 -15.02
CA ILE A 79 -16.73 3.37 -16.11
C ILE A 79 -18.23 3.29 -15.75
N GLY A 80 -18.54 2.83 -14.55
CA GLY A 80 -19.93 2.73 -14.07
C GLY A 80 -20.63 4.09 -14.07
N LEU A 81 -19.97 5.13 -13.59
CA LEU A 81 -20.48 6.51 -13.59
C LEU A 81 -20.65 7.07 -15.00
N SER A 82 -19.68 6.86 -15.87
CA SER A 82 -19.73 7.29 -17.26
C SER A 82 -20.85 6.58 -18.03
N SER A 83 -21.04 5.30 -17.80
CA SER A 83 -22.11 4.49 -18.38
C SER A 83 -23.49 4.92 -17.86
N ALA A 84 -23.64 5.11 -16.56
CA ALA A 84 -24.90 5.55 -15.93
C ALA A 84 -25.35 6.93 -16.43
N THR A 85 -24.39 7.82 -16.69
CA THR A 85 -24.66 9.18 -17.22
C THR A 85 -24.64 9.26 -18.75
N LYS A 86 -24.50 8.11 -19.43
CA LYS A 86 -24.52 7.98 -20.90
C LYS A 86 -23.49 8.89 -21.59
N ARG A 87 -22.30 9.02 -21.01
CA ARG A 87 -21.21 9.82 -21.61
C ARG A 87 -20.63 9.12 -22.83
N ASN A 88 -20.43 9.89 -23.88
CA ASN A 88 -19.81 9.38 -25.12
C ASN A 88 -18.29 9.63 -25.08
N ASN A 89 -17.50 8.70 -25.62
CA ASN A 89 -16.03 8.77 -25.68
C ASN A 89 -15.39 9.06 -24.31
N ALA A 90 -15.89 8.41 -23.25
CA ALA A 90 -15.49 8.70 -21.87
C ALA A 90 -14.14 8.07 -21.48
N MET A 91 -13.49 7.28 -22.34
CA MET A 91 -12.25 6.59 -22.00
C MET A 91 -11.16 7.53 -21.46
N GLY A 92 -10.94 8.66 -22.12
CA GLY A 92 -9.97 9.66 -21.65
C GLY A 92 -10.32 10.27 -20.29
N GLU A 93 -11.62 10.55 -20.05
CA GLU A 93 -12.12 11.02 -18.77
C GLU A 93 -11.94 9.95 -17.68
N ASN A 94 -12.24 8.68 -17.97
CA ASN A 94 -12.10 7.56 -17.03
C ASN A 94 -10.63 7.34 -16.63
N VAL A 95 -9.68 7.48 -17.57
CA VAL A 95 -8.25 7.43 -17.27
C VAL A 95 -7.83 8.56 -16.34
N ILE A 96 -8.34 9.78 -16.55
CA ILE A 96 -8.04 10.92 -15.66
C ILE A 96 -8.64 10.72 -14.27
N ILE A 97 -9.88 10.22 -14.17
CA ILE A 97 -10.51 9.88 -12.87
C ILE A 97 -9.66 8.84 -12.14
N GLN A 98 -9.23 7.78 -12.85
CA GLN A 98 -8.39 6.72 -12.29
C GLN A 98 -7.03 7.27 -11.84
N SER A 99 -6.35 8.05 -12.68
CA SER A 99 -5.02 8.59 -12.39
C SER A 99 -5.03 9.58 -11.22
N ILE A 100 -6.02 10.47 -11.13
CA ILE A 100 -6.20 11.35 -9.97
C ILE A 100 -6.52 10.50 -8.73
N GLY A 101 -7.47 9.56 -8.85
CA GLY A 101 -7.91 8.70 -7.76
C GLY A 101 -6.80 7.83 -7.18
N ALA A 102 -5.88 7.33 -8.01
CA ALA A 102 -4.75 6.51 -7.60
C ALA A 102 -3.73 7.26 -6.68
N CYS A 103 -3.82 8.60 -6.56
CA CYS A 103 -3.06 9.32 -5.53
C CYS A 103 -3.38 8.82 -4.11
N SER A 104 -4.58 8.25 -3.91
CA SER A 104 -5.04 7.74 -2.62
C SER A 104 -4.09 6.68 -2.06
N GLY A 105 -3.87 5.58 -2.76
CA GLY A 105 -2.97 4.51 -2.33
C GLY A 105 -1.52 4.99 -2.18
N ALA A 106 -1.06 5.79 -3.13
CA ALA A 106 0.31 6.28 -3.17
C ALA A 106 0.68 7.15 -1.96
N VAL A 107 -0.13 8.16 -1.63
CA VAL A 107 0.14 9.06 -0.48
C VAL A 107 -0.08 8.33 0.83
N VAL A 108 -1.14 7.51 0.90
CA VAL A 108 -1.44 6.73 2.10
C VAL A 108 -0.28 5.82 2.47
N ALA A 109 0.26 5.04 1.52
CA ALA A 109 1.38 4.14 1.79
C ALA A 109 2.61 4.89 2.31
N GLY A 110 2.90 6.07 1.77
CA GLY A 110 3.98 6.91 2.26
C GLY A 110 3.76 7.44 3.68
N ALA A 111 2.54 7.88 3.98
CA ALA A 111 2.21 8.54 5.23
C ALA A 111 2.05 7.57 6.41
N ILE A 112 1.19 6.53 6.24
CA ILE A 112 0.78 5.66 7.36
C ILE A 112 1.86 4.68 7.81
N PHE A 113 2.88 4.44 7.02
CA PHE A 113 3.98 3.56 7.44
C PHE A 113 4.95 4.25 8.40
N VAL A 114 4.98 5.58 8.41
CA VAL A 114 5.94 6.35 9.21
C VAL A 114 5.27 7.22 10.26
N LEU A 115 4.31 8.05 9.84
CA LEU A 115 3.80 9.14 10.67
C LEU A 115 3.06 8.69 11.95
N PRO A 116 2.37 7.55 12.02
CA PRO A 116 1.78 7.09 13.28
C PRO A 116 2.83 6.83 14.36
N ALA A 117 4.10 6.53 13.99
CA ALA A 117 5.20 6.38 14.95
C ALA A 117 5.43 7.64 15.80
N ILE A 118 5.09 8.83 15.28
CA ILE A 118 5.16 10.09 16.02
C ILE A 118 4.26 10.02 17.27
N TYR A 119 3.04 9.54 17.10
CA TYR A 119 2.08 9.41 18.20
C TYR A 119 2.42 8.24 19.14
N MET A 120 3.05 7.17 18.61
CA MET A 120 3.51 6.03 19.41
C MET A 120 4.68 6.40 20.34
N LEU A 121 5.53 7.33 19.91
CA LEU A 121 6.68 7.85 20.66
C LEU A 121 6.31 9.08 21.51
N ASP A 122 5.01 9.38 21.66
CA ASP A 122 4.50 10.53 22.41
C ASP A 122 5.07 11.88 21.93
N LEU A 123 5.38 11.96 20.64
CA LEU A 123 5.85 13.18 20.00
C LEU A 123 4.65 14.01 19.51
N GLU A 124 4.78 15.33 19.57
CA GLU A 124 3.74 16.22 19.09
C GLU A 124 3.85 16.46 17.58
N ALA A 125 2.81 16.10 16.85
CA ALA A 125 2.66 16.47 15.43
C ALA A 125 1.31 17.13 15.19
N SER A 126 1.34 18.36 14.71
CA SER A 126 0.13 19.05 14.24
C SER A 126 -0.34 18.47 12.90
N PHE A 127 -1.62 18.69 12.59
CA PHE A 127 -2.18 18.38 11.27
C PHE A 127 -1.28 18.88 10.12
N PHE A 128 -0.79 20.11 10.24
CA PHE A 128 0.04 20.73 9.19
C PHE A 128 1.38 20.03 9.01
N LYS A 129 2.04 19.53 10.07
CA LYS A 129 3.29 18.77 9.94
C LYS A 129 3.09 17.48 9.17
N VAL A 130 2.03 16.74 9.49
CA VAL A 130 1.66 15.49 8.83
C VAL A 130 1.26 15.73 7.37
N PHE A 131 0.41 16.73 7.14
CA PHE A 131 -0.04 17.15 5.80
C PHE A 131 1.13 17.58 4.92
N LEU A 132 1.99 18.49 5.41
CA LEU A 132 3.11 19.00 4.62
C LEU A 132 4.13 17.92 4.29
N ALA A 133 4.49 17.05 5.25
CA ALA A 133 5.40 15.95 4.98
C ALA A 133 4.90 15.05 3.86
N SER A 134 3.62 14.67 3.90
CA SER A 134 2.99 13.83 2.88
C SER A 134 2.83 14.55 1.54
N ALA A 135 2.38 15.80 1.54
CA ALA A 135 2.18 16.57 0.32
C ALA A 135 3.49 16.87 -0.41
N LEU A 136 4.51 17.37 0.33
CA LEU A 136 5.82 17.69 -0.24
C LEU A 136 6.50 16.43 -0.78
N GLY A 137 6.43 15.32 -0.04
CA GLY A 137 6.94 14.03 -0.51
C GLY A 137 6.27 13.60 -1.81
N GLY A 138 4.93 13.58 -1.86
CA GLY A 138 4.20 13.18 -3.05
C GLY A 138 4.49 14.07 -4.27
N ILE A 139 4.58 15.38 -4.08
CA ILE A 139 4.94 16.33 -5.14
C ILE A 139 6.37 16.08 -5.63
N LEU A 140 7.35 15.85 -4.74
CA LEU A 140 8.71 15.49 -5.11
C LEU A 140 8.74 14.18 -5.92
N GLY A 141 7.96 13.18 -5.52
CA GLY A 141 7.85 11.91 -6.23
C GLY A 141 7.37 12.07 -7.67
N ILE A 142 6.37 12.92 -7.91
CA ILE A 142 5.88 13.26 -9.25
C ILE A 142 6.98 13.93 -10.06
N LEU A 143 7.59 14.99 -9.51
CA LEU A 143 8.61 15.78 -10.21
C LEU A 143 9.87 14.96 -10.55
N PHE A 144 10.31 14.08 -9.64
CA PHE A 144 11.48 13.24 -9.85
C PHE A 144 11.22 12.09 -10.82
N LEU A 145 9.96 11.66 -10.98
CA LEU A 145 9.60 10.57 -11.88
C LEU A 145 9.46 11.02 -13.34
N ILE A 146 8.86 12.19 -13.61
CA ILE A 146 8.52 12.62 -14.97
C ILE A 146 9.71 12.51 -15.94
N PRO A 147 10.96 12.90 -15.60
CA PRO A 147 12.11 12.75 -16.49
C PRO A 147 12.38 11.31 -16.95
N PHE A 148 11.95 10.31 -16.17
CA PHE A 148 12.15 8.89 -16.49
C PHE A 148 10.96 8.24 -17.19
N ARG A 149 9.83 8.96 -17.36
CA ARG A 149 8.61 8.43 -17.97
C ARG A 149 8.89 7.81 -19.33
N LYS A 150 9.55 8.54 -20.22
CA LYS A 150 9.82 8.09 -21.59
C LYS A 150 10.57 6.76 -21.59
N TYR A 151 11.58 6.63 -20.75
CA TYR A 151 12.36 5.40 -20.63
C TYR A 151 11.49 4.21 -20.19
N PHE A 152 10.83 4.32 -19.02
CA PHE A 152 10.07 3.20 -18.49
C PHE A 152 8.84 2.84 -19.33
N VAL A 153 8.16 3.84 -19.87
CA VAL A 153 6.84 3.68 -20.49
C VAL A 153 6.95 3.37 -21.98
N LYS A 154 7.82 4.10 -22.70
CA LYS A 154 7.97 4.01 -24.17
C LYS A 154 9.17 3.16 -24.58
N ASP A 155 10.38 3.52 -24.12
CA ASP A 155 11.61 2.90 -24.63
C ASP A 155 11.76 1.44 -24.19
N MET A 156 11.17 1.09 -23.03
CA MET A 156 11.08 -0.27 -22.50
C MET A 156 9.72 -0.94 -22.78
N HIS A 157 9.06 -0.56 -23.88
CA HIS A 157 7.80 -1.16 -24.29
C HIS A 157 7.95 -2.68 -24.48
N GLY A 158 7.05 -3.45 -23.87
CA GLY A 158 7.04 -4.92 -23.94
C GLY A 158 8.12 -5.63 -23.09
N LYS A 159 9.16 -4.91 -22.63
CA LYS A 159 10.20 -5.50 -21.75
C LYS A 159 9.78 -5.57 -20.29
N TYR A 160 8.95 -4.64 -19.85
CA TYR A 160 8.39 -4.61 -18.50
C TYR A 160 6.92 -5.00 -18.54
N PRO A 161 6.49 -5.98 -17.71
CA PRO A 161 5.13 -6.51 -17.75
C PRO A 161 4.08 -5.53 -17.20
N PHE A 162 4.43 -4.61 -16.30
CA PHE A 162 3.50 -3.70 -15.63
C PHE A 162 2.18 -4.37 -15.20
N PRO A 163 2.20 -5.36 -14.29
CA PRO A 163 1.04 -6.22 -14.05
C PRO A 163 -0.23 -5.47 -13.69
N GLU A 164 -0.12 -4.46 -12.83
CA GLU A 164 -1.26 -3.65 -12.38
C GLU A 164 -1.78 -2.72 -13.49
N ALA A 165 -0.87 -2.07 -14.23
CA ALA A 165 -1.25 -1.24 -15.37
C ALA A 165 -1.94 -2.07 -16.46
N THR A 166 -1.47 -3.29 -16.70
CA THR A 166 -2.08 -4.23 -17.65
C THR A 166 -3.50 -4.56 -17.24
N ALA A 167 -3.71 -4.96 -15.98
CA ALA A 167 -5.03 -5.29 -15.46
C ALA A 167 -5.99 -4.08 -15.52
N THR A 168 -5.55 -2.92 -15.07
CA THR A 168 -6.35 -1.68 -15.09
C THR A 168 -6.70 -1.25 -16.53
N THR A 169 -5.74 -1.36 -17.46
CA THR A 169 -5.96 -1.04 -18.88
C THR A 169 -7.00 -1.97 -19.50
N GLN A 170 -6.92 -3.28 -19.23
CA GLN A 170 -7.91 -4.25 -19.70
C GLN A 170 -9.31 -3.94 -19.17
N VAL A 171 -9.41 -3.56 -17.89
CA VAL A 171 -10.69 -3.13 -17.29
C VAL A 171 -11.25 -1.90 -18.00
N LEU A 172 -10.42 -0.87 -18.25
CA LEU A 172 -10.86 0.36 -18.91
C LEU A 172 -11.33 0.10 -20.34
N VAL A 173 -10.65 -0.76 -21.09
CA VAL A 173 -11.03 -1.14 -22.46
C VAL A 173 -12.31 -1.97 -22.46
N SER A 174 -12.42 -2.98 -21.60
CA SER A 174 -13.63 -3.83 -21.52
C SER A 174 -14.86 -3.04 -21.06
N GLY A 175 -14.65 -2.01 -20.24
CA GLY A 175 -15.72 -1.15 -19.76
C GLY A 175 -16.43 -0.34 -20.84
N GLU A 176 -15.76 -0.02 -21.92
CA GLU A 176 -16.39 0.61 -23.10
C GLU A 176 -17.42 -0.30 -23.79
N LYS A 177 -17.31 -1.63 -23.60
CA LYS A 177 -18.26 -2.61 -24.13
C LYS A 177 -19.57 -2.70 -23.33
N GLY A 178 -19.69 -2.07 -22.12
CA GLY A 178 -20.99 -2.06 -21.43
C GLY A 178 -21.05 -1.97 -19.92
N GLY A 179 -20.03 -1.51 -19.19
CA GLY A 179 -20.15 -1.09 -17.77
C GLY A 179 -20.76 -2.11 -16.76
N SER A 180 -21.05 -3.35 -17.17
CA SER A 180 -21.71 -4.38 -16.33
C SER A 180 -20.85 -4.81 -15.14
N GLN A 181 -19.54 -4.62 -15.20
CA GLN A 181 -18.57 -5.00 -14.17
C GLN A 181 -18.65 -4.12 -12.89
N ALA A 182 -19.24 -2.92 -12.98
CA ALA A 182 -19.42 -2.06 -11.81
C ALA A 182 -20.42 -2.64 -10.79
N LYS A 183 -21.45 -3.37 -11.26
CA LYS A 183 -22.49 -3.95 -10.39
C LYS A 183 -21.92 -4.95 -9.38
N PRO A 184 -21.17 -6.00 -9.80
CA PRO A 184 -20.56 -6.95 -8.86
C PRO A 184 -19.66 -6.28 -7.83
N LEU A 185 -18.85 -5.29 -8.23
CA LEU A 185 -17.99 -4.52 -7.34
C LEU A 185 -18.81 -3.77 -6.29
N LEU A 186 -19.85 -3.02 -6.70
CA LEU A 186 -20.68 -2.23 -5.79
C LEU A 186 -21.47 -3.12 -4.82
N PHE A 187 -22.06 -4.22 -5.30
CA PHE A 187 -22.77 -5.18 -4.43
C PHE A 187 -21.83 -5.86 -3.44
N ALA A 188 -20.65 -6.26 -3.88
CA ALA A 188 -19.63 -6.81 -2.98
C ALA A 188 -19.17 -5.76 -1.95
N GLY A 189 -18.98 -4.51 -2.38
CA GLY A 189 -18.65 -3.42 -1.49
C GLY A 189 -19.72 -3.15 -0.43
N LEU A 190 -20.98 -3.24 -0.82
CA LEU A 190 -22.10 -3.11 0.12
C LEU A 190 -22.15 -4.28 1.12
N ILE A 191 -22.04 -5.52 0.64
CA ILE A 191 -22.08 -6.72 1.51
C ILE A 191 -20.87 -6.75 2.45
N GLY A 192 -19.64 -6.61 1.93
CA GLY A 192 -18.44 -6.59 2.74
C GLY A 192 -18.40 -5.40 3.70
N GLY A 193 -18.85 -4.23 3.22
CA GLY A 193 -18.96 -3.04 4.05
C GLY A 193 -19.97 -3.20 5.20
N LEU A 194 -21.16 -3.71 4.93
CA LEU A 194 -22.16 -3.97 5.97
C LEU A 194 -21.69 -5.03 6.97
N TYR A 195 -21.02 -6.07 6.48
CA TYR A 195 -20.43 -7.12 7.31
C TYR A 195 -19.42 -6.52 8.30
N ASP A 196 -18.42 -5.78 7.81
CA ASP A 196 -17.39 -5.18 8.65
C ASP A 196 -17.95 -4.05 9.54
N PHE A 197 -18.97 -3.31 9.06
CA PHE A 197 -19.63 -2.26 9.84
C PHE A 197 -20.38 -2.84 11.06
N VAL A 198 -21.08 -3.94 10.88
CA VAL A 198 -21.81 -4.61 11.95
C VAL A 198 -20.86 -5.10 13.03
N VAL A 199 -19.69 -5.60 12.65
CA VAL A 199 -18.65 -6.04 13.60
C VAL A 199 -18.02 -4.84 14.31
N SER A 200 -17.54 -3.87 13.55
CA SER A 200 -16.75 -2.76 14.10
C SER A 200 -17.56 -1.72 14.86
N THR A 201 -18.88 -1.60 14.57
CA THR A 201 -19.75 -0.59 15.19
C THR A 201 -20.64 -1.17 16.27
N PHE A 202 -21.26 -2.32 16.03
CA PHE A 202 -22.22 -2.92 16.97
C PHE A 202 -21.65 -4.10 17.74
N GLY A 203 -20.49 -4.62 17.38
CA GLY A 203 -19.87 -5.73 18.07
C GLY A 203 -20.72 -6.99 18.13
N LEU A 204 -21.55 -7.28 17.10
CA LEU A 204 -22.45 -8.44 17.11
C LEU A 204 -21.70 -9.77 17.23
N TRP A 205 -20.45 -9.82 16.80
CA TRP A 205 -19.51 -10.90 17.04
C TRP A 205 -18.09 -10.35 17.16
N ASN A 206 -17.18 -11.16 17.73
CA ASN A 206 -15.79 -10.75 17.88
C ASN A 206 -15.10 -10.67 16.51
N GLU A 207 -14.25 -9.67 16.31
CA GLU A 207 -13.50 -9.52 15.08
C GLU A 207 -12.45 -10.62 14.88
N ASN A 208 -11.97 -11.22 15.98
CA ASN A 208 -10.96 -12.26 15.96
C ASN A 208 -11.51 -13.54 16.59
N PHE A 209 -11.32 -14.66 15.90
CA PHE A 209 -11.49 -15.98 16.47
C PHE A 209 -10.16 -16.47 17.04
N THR A 210 -10.17 -17.10 18.21
CA THR A 210 -8.96 -17.65 18.84
C THR A 210 -9.14 -19.12 19.22
N SER A 211 -8.03 -19.89 19.19
CA SER A 211 -8.04 -21.27 19.63
C SER A 211 -8.37 -21.44 21.12
N ARG A 212 -8.31 -20.34 21.91
CA ARG A 212 -8.62 -20.33 23.34
C ARG A 212 -10.10 -20.58 23.66
N VAL A 213 -10.99 -20.49 22.67
CA VAL A 213 -12.41 -20.87 22.83
C VAL A 213 -12.58 -22.33 23.23
N CYS A 214 -11.66 -23.20 22.83
CA CYS A 214 -11.65 -24.62 23.19
C CYS A 214 -10.75 -24.87 24.40
N VAL A 215 -11.16 -25.73 25.32
CA VAL A 215 -10.40 -26.07 26.53
C VAL A 215 -8.98 -26.56 26.24
N TRP A 216 -8.82 -27.42 25.26
CA TRP A 216 -7.48 -27.89 24.84
C TRP A 216 -6.62 -26.76 24.22
N GLY A 217 -7.24 -25.83 23.50
CA GLY A 217 -6.57 -24.67 22.93
C GLY A 217 -6.10 -23.69 23.99
N GLN A 218 -6.89 -23.49 25.05
CA GLN A 218 -6.50 -22.71 26.22
C GLN A 218 -5.30 -23.36 26.93
N GLN A 219 -5.33 -24.68 27.13
CA GLN A 219 -4.21 -25.43 27.75
C GLN A 219 -2.92 -25.33 26.92
N LEU A 220 -3.01 -25.38 25.58
CA LEU A 220 -1.86 -25.19 24.70
C LEU A 220 -1.33 -23.76 24.78
N ALA A 221 -2.19 -22.76 24.86
CA ALA A 221 -1.79 -21.37 24.98
C ALA A 221 -1.09 -21.09 26.32
N ASP A 222 -1.57 -21.65 27.42
CA ASP A 222 -1.04 -21.41 28.76
C ASP A 222 0.27 -22.20 29.00
N ASN A 223 0.29 -23.48 28.65
CA ASN A 223 1.43 -24.36 28.93
C ASN A 223 2.54 -24.30 27.86
N ALA A 224 2.15 -24.31 26.57
CA ALA A 224 3.08 -24.37 25.46
C ALA A 224 3.23 -23.05 24.71
N LYS A 225 2.53 -22.00 25.09
CA LYS A 225 2.50 -20.70 24.41
C LYS A 225 2.06 -20.78 22.94
N LEU A 226 1.37 -21.86 22.56
CA LEU A 226 0.84 -22.08 21.22
C LEU A 226 -0.55 -21.47 21.08
N VAL A 227 -0.67 -20.44 20.28
CA VAL A 227 -1.94 -19.75 20.02
C VAL A 227 -2.20 -19.69 18.52
N PHE A 228 -3.43 -19.97 18.13
CA PHE A 228 -3.93 -19.72 16.77
C PHE A 228 -5.00 -18.64 16.84
N LYS A 229 -4.90 -17.65 15.94
CA LYS A 229 -5.86 -16.55 15.84
C LYS A 229 -6.13 -16.25 14.36
N VAL A 230 -7.37 -15.86 14.05
CA VAL A 230 -7.77 -15.42 12.72
C VAL A 230 -8.71 -14.24 12.80
N ASN A 231 -8.40 -13.17 12.08
CA ASN A 231 -9.31 -12.03 11.91
C ASN A 231 -10.37 -12.42 10.87
N THR A 232 -11.63 -12.16 11.18
CA THR A 232 -12.77 -12.57 10.36
C THR A 232 -13.29 -11.45 9.45
N GLY A 233 -12.55 -10.35 9.29
CA GLY A 233 -12.93 -9.20 8.49
C GLY A 233 -12.98 -9.50 6.98
N SER A 234 -13.99 -8.94 6.30
CA SER A 234 -14.18 -9.11 4.86
C SER A 234 -13.07 -8.46 4.04
N ALA A 235 -12.59 -7.29 4.49
CA ALA A 235 -11.53 -6.56 3.81
C ALA A 235 -10.19 -7.32 3.84
N VAL A 236 -9.84 -7.95 4.95
CA VAL A 236 -8.60 -8.73 5.10
C VAL A 236 -8.65 -10.00 4.26
N PHE A 237 -9.79 -10.67 4.22
CA PHE A 237 -10.04 -11.82 3.33
C PHE A 237 -9.87 -11.42 1.85
N GLY A 238 -10.51 -10.31 1.43
CA GLY A 238 -10.41 -9.77 0.09
C GLY A 238 -8.97 -9.46 -0.31
N LEU A 239 -8.19 -8.88 0.60
CA LEU A 239 -6.76 -8.61 0.39
C LEU A 239 -5.99 -9.91 0.14
N GLY A 240 -6.26 -10.97 0.92
CA GLY A 240 -5.65 -12.29 0.73
C GLY A 240 -5.96 -12.89 -0.64
N TYR A 241 -7.21 -12.72 -1.11
CA TYR A 241 -7.61 -13.17 -2.45
C TYR A 241 -6.79 -12.48 -3.55
N ILE A 242 -6.57 -11.16 -3.44
CA ILE A 242 -5.81 -10.37 -4.44
C ILE A 242 -4.31 -10.71 -4.40
N ILE A 243 -3.73 -10.84 -3.21
CA ILE A 243 -2.31 -11.18 -3.03
C ILE A 243 -1.99 -12.57 -3.63
N GLY A 244 -2.94 -13.49 -3.58
CA GLY A 244 -2.83 -14.83 -4.10
C GLY A 244 -2.09 -15.81 -3.18
N LEU A 245 -2.28 -17.10 -3.43
CA LEU A 245 -1.85 -18.18 -2.52
C LEU A 245 -0.34 -18.17 -2.24
N LYS A 246 0.48 -17.96 -3.26
CA LYS A 246 1.95 -18.06 -3.13
C LYS A 246 2.52 -17.07 -2.11
N TYR A 247 2.21 -15.79 -2.27
CA TYR A 247 2.72 -14.73 -1.37
C TYR A 247 2.05 -14.80 0.00
N ALA A 248 0.74 -15.04 0.05
CA ALA A 248 0.01 -15.21 1.30
C ALA A 248 0.56 -16.37 2.13
N THR A 249 0.93 -17.49 1.51
CA THR A 249 1.58 -18.63 2.19
C THR A 249 2.92 -18.24 2.77
N ILE A 250 3.77 -17.51 2.04
CA ILE A 250 5.09 -17.09 2.52
C ILE A 250 4.93 -16.15 3.74
N ILE A 251 4.02 -15.19 3.69
CA ILE A 251 3.72 -14.31 4.82
C ILE A 251 3.25 -15.13 6.04
N THR A 252 2.30 -16.03 5.83
CA THR A 252 1.74 -16.86 6.91
C THR A 252 2.80 -17.81 7.49
N LEU A 253 3.69 -18.38 6.67
CA LEU A 253 4.80 -19.19 7.18
C LEU A 253 5.75 -18.37 8.06
N GLY A 254 6.02 -17.11 7.72
CA GLY A 254 6.76 -16.20 8.59
C GLY A 254 6.07 -16.02 9.96
N SER A 255 4.74 -15.85 9.96
CA SER A 255 3.95 -15.78 11.20
C SER A 255 4.02 -17.07 12.02
N LEU A 256 3.83 -18.22 11.38
CA LEU A 256 3.89 -19.51 12.06
C LEU A 256 5.27 -19.78 12.63
N ALA A 257 6.35 -19.40 11.93
CA ALA A 257 7.71 -19.51 12.44
C ALA A 257 7.89 -18.73 13.75
N VAL A 258 7.31 -17.54 13.86
CA VAL A 258 7.39 -16.74 15.08
C VAL A 258 6.47 -17.31 16.16
N TRP A 259 5.18 -17.48 15.86
CA TRP A 259 4.17 -17.83 16.86
C TRP A 259 4.22 -19.28 17.34
N TRP A 260 4.71 -20.21 16.50
CA TRP A 260 4.71 -21.63 16.82
C TRP A 260 6.11 -22.22 17.06
N LEU A 261 7.18 -21.49 16.71
CA LEU A 261 8.55 -21.94 17.00
C LEU A 261 9.29 -20.99 17.92
N ILE A 262 9.34 -19.66 17.58
CA ILE A 262 10.16 -18.70 18.35
C ILE A 262 9.53 -18.40 19.70
N VAL A 263 8.23 -18.05 19.75
CA VAL A 263 7.54 -17.70 21.00
C VAL A 263 7.54 -18.88 22.00
N PRO A 264 7.16 -20.10 21.63
CA PRO A 264 7.30 -21.26 22.53
C PRO A 264 8.74 -21.57 22.89
N GLY A 265 9.64 -21.48 21.90
CA GLY A 265 11.08 -21.72 22.12
C GLY A 265 11.69 -20.78 23.14
N MET A 266 11.36 -19.49 23.09
CA MET A 266 11.81 -18.53 24.10
C MET A 266 11.29 -18.85 25.50
N ALA A 267 10.02 -19.24 25.62
CA ALA A 267 9.46 -19.62 26.92
C ALA A 267 10.12 -20.88 27.52
N ILE A 268 10.54 -21.82 26.67
CA ILE A 268 11.24 -23.05 27.08
C ILE A 268 12.72 -22.79 27.44
N ILE A 269 13.40 -21.94 26.66
CA ILE A 269 14.84 -21.65 26.84
C ILE A 269 15.07 -20.71 28.03
N PHE A 270 14.17 -19.77 28.28
CA PHE A 270 14.29 -18.75 29.30
C PHE A 270 13.09 -18.74 30.28
N PRO A 271 12.76 -19.88 30.94
CA PRO A 271 11.53 -20.00 31.72
C PRO A 271 11.47 -19.01 32.91
N ASP A 272 12.59 -18.86 33.63
CA ASP A 272 12.69 -18.05 34.85
C ASP A 272 13.51 -16.76 34.64
N THR A 273 13.86 -16.42 33.41
CA THR A 273 14.76 -15.29 33.10
C THR A 273 13.93 -14.06 32.73
N VAL A 274 14.25 -12.93 33.34
CA VAL A 274 13.76 -11.61 32.92
C VAL A 274 14.76 -11.04 31.92
N LEU A 275 14.35 -10.94 30.65
CA LEU A 275 15.16 -10.35 29.57
C LEU A 275 14.77 -8.88 29.39
N ASN A 276 15.39 -7.98 30.16
CA ASN A 276 15.08 -6.55 30.16
C ASN A 276 16.25 -5.64 29.74
N GLN A 277 17.28 -6.19 29.09
CA GLN A 277 18.49 -5.46 28.73
C GLN A 277 18.23 -4.21 27.87
N TRP A 278 17.17 -4.21 27.06
CA TRP A 278 16.79 -3.11 26.18
C TRP A 278 15.45 -2.46 26.53
N ASN A 279 14.71 -3.00 27.49
CA ASN A 279 13.48 -2.42 28.04
C ASN A 279 13.39 -2.69 29.53
N PRO A 280 13.79 -1.73 30.39
CA PRO A 280 13.77 -1.87 31.85
C PRO A 280 12.38 -2.10 32.44
N ASP A 281 11.30 -1.74 31.75
CA ASP A 281 9.93 -1.90 32.22
C ASP A 281 9.48 -3.37 32.21
N ILE A 282 10.23 -4.25 31.55
CA ILE A 282 9.96 -5.69 31.59
C ILE A 282 10.45 -6.27 32.92
N THR A 283 9.50 -6.61 33.77
CA THR A 283 9.77 -7.19 35.10
C THR A 283 9.37 -8.65 35.24
N THR A 284 8.64 -9.20 34.25
CA THR A 284 8.10 -10.57 34.26
C THR A 284 9.09 -11.52 33.56
N ALA A 285 9.27 -12.72 34.12
CA ALA A 285 10.06 -13.78 33.46
C ALA A 285 9.38 -14.26 32.17
N VAL A 286 10.18 -14.60 31.14
CA VAL A 286 9.66 -14.97 29.80
C VAL A 286 8.68 -16.14 29.86
N GLY A 287 8.94 -17.17 30.69
CA GLY A 287 8.02 -18.30 30.83
C GLY A 287 6.69 -17.99 31.48
N ALA A 288 6.65 -16.93 32.30
CA ALA A 288 5.41 -16.46 32.94
C ALA A 288 4.57 -15.54 32.07
N MET A 289 5.15 -14.99 30.98
CA MET A 289 4.45 -14.13 30.02
C MET A 289 3.43 -14.90 29.18
N ARG A 290 2.42 -14.21 28.71
CA ARG A 290 1.52 -14.73 27.66
C ARG A 290 2.24 -14.74 26.31
N ALA A 291 1.76 -15.57 25.37
CA ALA A 291 2.35 -15.66 24.03
C ALA A 291 2.42 -14.30 23.31
N GLU A 292 1.41 -13.44 23.49
CA GLU A 292 1.33 -12.10 22.92
C GLU A 292 2.41 -11.17 23.48
N GLU A 293 2.70 -11.28 24.77
CA GLU A 293 3.74 -10.47 25.43
C GLU A 293 5.14 -10.88 24.96
N ILE A 294 5.40 -12.19 24.84
CA ILE A 294 6.67 -12.69 24.28
C ILE A 294 6.81 -12.25 22.82
N PHE A 295 5.74 -12.31 22.04
CA PHE A 295 5.74 -11.82 20.66
C PHE A 295 6.10 -10.33 20.59
N THR A 296 5.41 -9.49 21.35
CA THR A 296 5.57 -8.04 21.29
C THR A 296 6.94 -7.59 21.81
N ASN A 297 7.39 -8.17 22.93
CA ASN A 297 8.62 -7.74 23.58
C ASN A 297 9.89 -8.27 22.90
N TYR A 298 9.83 -9.44 22.26
CA TYR A 298 11.03 -10.11 21.74
C TYR A 298 10.92 -10.58 20.30
N ALA A 299 10.00 -11.50 20.02
CA ALA A 299 10.01 -12.25 18.78
C ALA A 299 9.76 -11.38 17.54
N ARG A 300 8.93 -10.34 17.67
CA ARG A 300 8.65 -9.32 16.65
C ARG A 300 9.91 -8.59 16.20
N SER A 301 10.89 -8.38 17.08
CA SER A 301 12.16 -7.70 16.76
C SER A 301 12.98 -8.46 15.70
N ILE A 302 12.86 -9.80 15.63
CA ILE A 302 13.47 -10.57 14.57
C ILE A 302 12.89 -10.21 13.21
N GLY A 303 11.57 -10.01 13.13
CA GLY A 303 10.90 -9.53 11.92
C GLY A 303 11.40 -8.16 11.47
N ILE A 304 11.65 -7.22 12.39
CA ILE A 304 12.21 -5.89 12.10
C ILE A 304 13.58 -6.01 11.41
N GLY A 305 14.48 -6.81 11.98
CA GLY A 305 15.80 -7.06 11.39
C GLY A 305 15.72 -7.68 9.99
N GLY A 306 14.76 -8.61 9.80
CA GLY A 306 14.46 -9.22 8.50
C GLY A 306 13.98 -8.22 7.45
N ILE A 307 13.06 -7.32 7.83
CA ILE A 307 12.53 -6.25 6.95
C ILE A 307 13.66 -5.29 6.55
N ALA A 308 14.48 -4.86 7.50
CA ALA A 308 15.61 -3.96 7.25
C ALA A 308 16.59 -4.56 6.26
N MET A 309 17.02 -5.82 6.48
CA MET A 309 17.94 -6.50 5.58
C MET A 309 17.33 -6.77 4.21
N ALA A 310 16.05 -7.13 4.12
CA ALA A 310 15.35 -7.28 2.84
C ALA A 310 15.30 -5.97 2.05
N GLY A 311 15.15 -4.82 2.73
CA GLY A 311 15.28 -3.50 2.13
C GLY A 311 16.66 -3.25 1.54
N ILE A 312 17.73 -3.56 2.28
CA ILE A 312 19.14 -3.45 1.82
C ILE A 312 19.36 -4.33 0.58
N ILE A 313 18.92 -5.59 0.65
CA ILE A 313 19.03 -6.53 -0.48
C ILE A 313 18.33 -5.96 -1.73
N GLY A 314 17.14 -5.39 -1.56
CA GLY A 314 16.38 -4.75 -2.64
C GLY A 314 17.16 -3.63 -3.33
N ILE A 315 17.80 -2.75 -2.54
CA ILE A 315 18.62 -1.64 -3.07
C ILE A 315 19.85 -2.18 -3.80
N VAL A 316 20.57 -3.15 -3.20
CA VAL A 316 21.76 -3.75 -3.83
C VAL A 316 21.41 -4.40 -5.18
N LYS A 317 20.30 -5.13 -5.24
CA LYS A 317 19.82 -5.76 -6.50
C LYS A 317 19.42 -4.71 -7.55
N SER A 318 18.92 -3.56 -7.12
CA SER A 318 18.50 -2.46 -8.00
C SER A 318 19.65 -1.53 -8.40
N TRP A 319 20.87 -1.73 -7.89
CA TRP A 319 21.99 -0.81 -8.12
C TRP A 319 22.34 -0.58 -9.59
N GLY A 320 22.28 -1.63 -10.42
CA GLY A 320 22.50 -1.53 -11.88
C GLY A 320 21.46 -0.64 -12.56
N ILE A 321 20.22 -0.66 -12.07
CA ILE A 321 19.11 0.13 -12.58
C ILE A 321 19.25 1.58 -12.15
N ILE A 322 19.62 1.83 -10.91
CA ILE A 322 19.91 3.18 -10.40
C ILE A 322 20.99 3.83 -11.27
N LYS A 323 22.08 3.10 -11.53
CA LYS A 323 23.19 3.60 -12.38
C LYS A 323 22.74 3.92 -13.81
N SER A 324 21.92 3.07 -14.42
CA SER A 324 21.39 3.30 -15.77
C SER A 324 20.43 4.49 -15.82
N ALA A 325 19.57 4.63 -14.82
CA ALA A 325 18.61 5.72 -14.71
C ALA A 325 19.27 7.09 -14.50
N VAL A 326 20.29 7.16 -13.64
CA VAL A 326 21.09 8.39 -13.49
C VAL A 326 21.81 8.76 -14.79
N GLY A 327 22.33 7.76 -15.53
CA GLY A 327 22.93 7.97 -16.85
C GLY A 327 21.95 8.50 -17.89
N LEU A 328 20.70 8.05 -17.85
CA LEU A 328 19.63 8.53 -18.73
C LEU A 328 19.18 9.95 -18.39
N ALA A 329 18.96 10.25 -17.11
CA ALA A 329 18.64 11.60 -16.67
C ALA A 329 19.72 12.60 -17.12
N ALA A 330 21.01 12.24 -16.98
CA ALA A 330 22.12 13.07 -17.45
C ALA A 330 22.15 13.24 -18.98
N ARG A 331 21.69 12.26 -19.75
CA ARG A 331 21.56 12.36 -21.21
C ARG A 331 20.38 13.22 -21.64
N GLU A 332 19.23 13.08 -21.00
CA GLU A 332 18.04 13.91 -21.27
C GLU A 332 18.27 15.37 -20.88
N MET A 333 19.01 15.64 -19.80
CA MET A 333 19.45 16.99 -19.44
C MET A 333 20.36 17.64 -20.49
N LYS A 334 21.12 16.84 -21.27
CA LYS A 334 21.99 17.30 -22.37
C LYS A 334 21.31 17.26 -23.72
N GLY A 335 20.15 16.63 -23.83
CA GLY A 335 19.43 16.38 -25.08
C GLY A 335 18.72 17.63 -25.60
N THR A 336 19.03 17.94 -26.79
CA THR A 336 18.57 18.96 -27.70
C THR A 336 17.08 19.23 -27.69
N GLY A 337 16.73 20.51 -27.56
CA GLY A 337 15.37 21.02 -27.62
C GLY A 337 14.68 20.75 -28.97
N ALA A 338 13.95 19.63 -29.01
CA ALA A 338 12.80 19.55 -29.88
C ALA A 338 11.80 20.59 -29.39
N THR A 339 11.38 21.51 -30.25
CA THR A 339 10.40 22.52 -29.89
C THR A 339 9.09 21.83 -29.55
N ASP A 340 8.43 22.26 -28.46
CA ASP A 340 7.15 21.71 -27.88
C ASP A 340 6.03 21.56 -28.94
N LYS A 341 6.18 22.16 -30.12
CA LYS A 341 5.23 22.14 -31.24
C LYS A 341 5.27 20.88 -32.10
N ASP A 342 6.39 20.17 -32.10
CA ASP A 342 6.60 18.99 -32.96
C ASP A 342 6.32 17.65 -32.22
N ILE A 343 6.04 17.71 -30.91
CA ILE A 343 5.79 16.52 -30.08
C ILE A 343 4.32 16.12 -30.19
N VAL A 344 4.09 14.87 -30.57
CA VAL A 344 2.76 14.28 -30.66
C VAL A 344 2.05 14.34 -29.30
N ARG A 345 0.73 14.57 -29.30
CA ARG A 345 -0.11 14.72 -28.08
C ARG A 345 0.18 13.65 -27.03
N THR A 346 0.27 12.39 -27.43
CA THR A 346 0.47 11.22 -26.57
C THR A 346 1.89 11.08 -26.00
N GLN A 347 2.81 11.97 -26.38
CA GLN A 347 4.19 12.01 -25.87
C GLN A 347 4.55 13.36 -25.24
N ARG A 348 3.57 14.26 -25.09
CA ARG A 348 3.79 15.59 -24.53
C ARG A 348 3.75 15.55 -23.03
N ASP A 349 4.91 15.74 -22.39
CA ASP A 349 5.09 15.88 -20.94
C ASP A 349 5.09 17.34 -20.48
N ILE A 350 5.12 17.58 -19.18
CA ILE A 350 5.45 18.89 -18.61
C ILE A 350 6.88 19.23 -19.01
N SER A 351 7.13 20.48 -19.44
CA SER A 351 8.46 20.88 -19.91
C SER A 351 9.51 20.71 -18.81
N PHE A 352 10.70 20.26 -19.20
CA PHE A 352 11.82 20.04 -18.27
C PHE A 352 12.16 21.29 -17.45
N LYS A 353 12.01 22.49 -18.00
CA LYS A 353 12.21 23.77 -17.27
C LYS A 353 11.25 23.91 -16.10
N ILE A 354 9.96 23.56 -16.31
CA ILE A 354 8.95 23.62 -15.24
C ILE A 354 9.26 22.57 -14.18
N ILE A 355 9.68 21.36 -14.59
CA ILE A 355 10.05 20.29 -13.64
C ILE A 355 11.25 20.72 -12.80
N ALA A 356 12.29 21.28 -13.41
CA ALA A 356 13.49 21.71 -12.70
C ALA A 356 13.19 22.84 -11.71
N ILE A 357 12.47 23.88 -12.17
CA ILE A 357 12.05 25.01 -11.30
C ILE A 357 11.14 24.50 -10.19
N GLY A 358 10.16 23.66 -10.52
CA GLY A 358 9.24 23.05 -9.53
C GLY A 358 9.99 22.23 -8.50
N SER A 359 10.95 21.41 -8.91
CA SER A 359 11.75 20.59 -7.99
C SER A 359 12.58 21.48 -7.03
N ILE A 360 13.23 22.52 -7.55
CA ILE A 360 13.97 23.48 -6.71
C ILE A 360 13.02 24.18 -5.73
N LEU A 361 11.86 24.66 -6.21
CA LEU A 361 10.88 25.33 -5.36
C LEU A 361 10.37 24.42 -4.25
N VAL A 362 10.01 23.19 -4.55
CA VAL A 362 9.51 22.22 -3.56
C VAL A 362 10.61 21.85 -2.57
N LEU A 363 11.85 21.69 -3.01
CA LEU A 363 12.99 21.46 -2.12
C LEU A 363 13.22 22.66 -1.19
N LEU A 364 13.09 23.90 -1.69
CA LEU A 364 13.17 25.11 -0.85
C LEU A 364 12.02 25.18 0.17
N ILE A 365 10.79 24.83 -0.22
CA ILE A 365 9.66 24.78 0.71
C ILE A 365 9.90 23.68 1.75
N THR A 366 10.42 22.52 1.35
CA THR A 366 10.76 21.42 2.26
C THR A 366 11.89 21.83 3.22
N TYR A 367 12.88 22.58 2.71
CA TYR A 367 13.93 23.17 3.56
C TYR A 367 13.35 24.11 4.60
N ALA A 368 12.49 25.04 4.18
CA ALA A 368 11.82 25.97 5.09
C ALA A 368 10.96 25.24 6.14
N PHE A 369 10.27 24.17 5.73
CA PHE A 369 9.50 23.31 6.62
C PHE A 369 10.37 22.64 7.68
N PHE A 370 11.53 22.09 7.31
CA PHE A 370 12.47 21.52 8.28
C PHE A 370 13.10 22.60 9.14
N PHE A 371 13.55 23.70 8.56
CA PHE A 371 14.26 24.76 9.26
C PHE A 371 13.39 25.42 10.34
N ALA A 372 12.19 25.87 9.98
CA ALA A 372 11.30 26.59 10.88
C ALA A 372 10.32 25.70 11.65
N GLY A 373 9.89 24.58 11.04
CA GLY A 373 8.81 23.74 11.58
C GLY A 373 9.27 22.54 12.43
N VAL A 374 10.55 22.14 12.31
CA VAL A 374 11.02 20.85 12.88
C VAL A 374 12.33 21.01 13.65
N MET A 375 13.25 21.89 13.21
CA MET A 375 14.64 21.96 13.70
C MET A 375 14.98 23.28 14.39
N ASP A 376 13.98 24.00 14.89
CA ASP A 376 14.12 25.22 15.69
C ASP A 376 15.16 26.21 15.13
N PHE A 377 15.08 26.49 13.82
CA PHE A 377 15.96 27.42 13.08
C PHE A 377 17.44 27.00 13.05
N ASN A 378 17.76 25.72 13.22
CA ASN A 378 19.12 25.22 13.09
C ASN A 378 19.50 25.01 11.62
N LEU A 379 20.37 25.87 11.09
CA LEU A 379 20.78 25.87 9.69
C LEU A 379 21.52 24.57 9.29
N LEU A 380 22.40 24.06 10.17
CA LEU A 380 23.18 22.85 9.89
C LEU A 380 22.26 21.63 9.76
N HIS A 381 21.39 21.43 10.76
CA HIS A 381 20.47 20.29 10.77
C HIS A 381 19.52 20.32 9.58
N ALA A 382 18.93 21.49 9.27
CA ALA A 382 18.03 21.65 8.13
C ALA A 382 18.74 21.42 6.79
N THR A 383 19.98 21.88 6.64
CA THR A 383 20.75 21.67 5.41
C THR A 383 21.12 20.20 5.21
N VAL A 384 21.52 19.51 6.26
CA VAL A 384 21.81 18.07 6.21
C VAL A 384 20.54 17.29 5.90
N ALA A 385 19.42 17.64 6.52
CA ALA A 385 18.12 16.98 6.30
C ALA A 385 17.66 17.11 4.85
N ILE A 386 17.69 18.30 4.26
CA ILE A 386 17.24 18.50 2.88
C ILE A 386 18.15 17.80 1.87
N LEU A 387 19.46 17.78 2.09
CA LEU A 387 20.39 17.06 1.24
C LEU A 387 20.12 15.55 1.27
N LEU A 388 19.92 14.98 2.47
CA LEU A 388 19.53 13.57 2.61
C LEU A 388 18.22 13.28 1.90
N VAL A 389 17.19 14.06 2.17
CA VAL A 389 15.86 13.86 1.55
C VAL A 389 15.96 13.95 0.04
N ALA A 390 16.63 14.96 -0.52
CA ALA A 390 16.75 15.13 -1.96
C ALA A 390 17.47 13.95 -2.62
N VAL A 391 18.59 13.50 -2.08
CA VAL A 391 19.38 12.39 -2.63
C VAL A 391 18.63 11.06 -2.51
N ILE A 392 18.12 10.75 -1.33
CA ILE A 392 17.45 9.48 -1.08
C ILE A 392 16.14 9.40 -1.87
N ALA A 393 15.32 10.47 -1.87
CA ALA A 393 14.07 10.51 -2.61
C ALA A 393 14.32 10.32 -4.11
N PHE A 394 15.31 11.00 -4.68
CA PHE A 394 15.65 10.87 -6.11
C PHE A 394 16.06 9.44 -6.47
N LEU A 395 16.94 8.83 -5.68
CA LEU A 395 17.40 7.46 -5.92
C LEU A 395 16.24 6.46 -5.75
N PHE A 396 15.44 6.59 -4.71
CA PHE A 396 14.39 5.64 -4.38
C PHE A 396 13.17 5.75 -5.29
N THR A 397 12.84 6.93 -5.80
CA THR A 397 11.78 7.08 -6.82
C THR A 397 12.09 6.27 -8.07
N THR A 398 13.33 6.22 -8.50
CA THR A 398 13.76 5.43 -9.65
C THR A 398 13.66 3.92 -9.38
N VAL A 399 14.09 3.49 -8.18
CA VAL A 399 14.00 2.08 -7.76
C VAL A 399 12.55 1.63 -7.65
N ALA A 400 11.69 2.47 -7.06
CA ALA A 400 10.26 2.17 -6.91
C ALA A 400 9.57 2.03 -8.27
N ALA A 401 9.83 2.96 -9.20
CA ALA A 401 9.29 2.90 -10.56
C ALA A 401 9.69 1.60 -11.27
N ASN A 402 10.95 1.19 -11.16
CA ASN A 402 11.43 -0.05 -11.75
C ASN A 402 10.82 -1.30 -11.08
N ALA A 403 10.73 -1.32 -9.76
CA ALA A 403 10.14 -2.44 -9.03
C ALA A 403 8.68 -2.67 -9.44
N ILE A 404 7.89 -1.61 -9.53
CA ILE A 404 6.49 -1.70 -9.99
C ILE A 404 6.41 -2.13 -11.46
N ALA A 405 7.27 -1.60 -12.31
CA ALA A 405 7.28 -1.97 -13.74
C ALA A 405 7.53 -3.48 -13.95
N ILE A 406 8.35 -4.10 -13.11
CA ILE A 406 8.72 -5.52 -13.22
C ILE A 406 7.79 -6.43 -12.41
N VAL A 407 7.54 -6.09 -11.14
CA VAL A 407 6.89 -6.99 -10.17
C VAL A 407 5.44 -6.60 -9.88
N GLY A 408 5.08 -5.33 -10.12
CA GLY A 408 3.76 -4.79 -9.77
C GLY A 408 3.58 -4.48 -8.28
N SER A 409 4.64 -4.52 -7.49
CA SER A 409 4.59 -4.20 -6.06
C SER A 409 5.62 -3.13 -5.69
N ASN A 410 5.20 -2.19 -4.84
CA ASN A 410 6.05 -1.11 -4.39
C ASN A 410 6.82 -1.53 -3.12
N PRO A 411 8.17 -1.51 -3.10
CA PRO A 411 8.97 -1.93 -1.95
C PRO A 411 9.02 -0.87 -0.82
N VAL A 412 7.90 -0.19 -0.55
CA VAL A 412 7.81 0.98 0.33
C VAL A 412 8.34 0.70 1.73
N SER A 413 7.88 -0.39 2.38
CA SER A 413 8.20 -0.65 3.80
C SER A 413 9.70 -0.86 4.05
N GLY A 414 10.39 -1.65 3.22
CA GLY A 414 11.82 -1.90 3.37
C GLY A 414 12.68 -0.66 3.10
N MET A 415 12.36 0.07 2.02
CA MET A 415 13.08 1.28 1.65
C MET A 415 12.87 2.42 2.66
N THR A 416 11.68 2.50 3.24
CA THR A 416 11.35 3.46 4.29
C THR A 416 12.16 3.20 5.55
N LEU A 417 12.21 1.94 6.01
CA LEU A 417 13.00 1.59 7.20
C LEU A 417 14.48 1.91 6.99
N MET A 418 15.01 1.63 5.79
CA MET A 418 16.38 2.01 5.42
C MET A 418 16.60 3.52 5.46
N THR A 419 15.63 4.31 4.94
CA THR A 419 15.68 5.77 5.00
C THR A 419 15.75 6.26 6.43
N LEU A 420 14.92 5.69 7.31
CA LEU A 420 14.86 6.08 8.71
C LEU A 420 16.15 5.74 9.45
N ILE A 421 16.72 4.57 9.23
CA ILE A 421 18.01 4.18 9.80
C ILE A 421 19.10 5.17 9.34
N LEU A 422 19.19 5.42 8.04
CA LEU A 422 20.21 6.32 7.49
C LEU A 422 20.03 7.76 7.99
N ALA A 423 18.79 8.28 7.97
CA ALA A 423 18.48 9.60 8.50
C ALA A 423 18.84 9.71 9.98
N SER A 424 18.47 8.70 10.79
CA SER A 424 18.77 8.68 12.21
C SER A 424 20.28 8.71 12.49
N VAL A 425 21.04 7.84 11.83
CA VAL A 425 22.49 7.76 12.01
C VAL A 425 23.16 9.08 11.63
N VAL A 426 22.79 9.68 10.50
CA VAL A 426 23.38 10.95 10.05
C VAL A 426 22.96 12.11 10.97
N MET A 427 21.70 12.18 11.39
CA MET A 427 21.25 13.25 12.29
C MET A 427 21.89 13.16 13.66
N VAL A 428 22.10 11.95 14.19
CA VAL A 428 22.87 11.74 15.43
C VAL A 428 24.33 12.17 15.26
N ALA A 429 24.94 11.89 14.11
CA ALA A 429 26.32 12.29 13.82
C ALA A 429 26.51 13.82 13.77
N VAL A 430 25.49 14.57 13.36
CA VAL A 430 25.50 16.05 13.39
C VAL A 430 24.97 16.64 14.70
N GLY A 431 24.71 15.79 15.71
CA GLY A 431 24.35 16.21 17.05
C GLY A 431 22.84 16.33 17.33
N LEU A 432 21.97 16.00 16.41
CA LEU A 432 20.52 16.03 16.63
C LEU A 432 20.04 14.67 17.18
N LYS A 433 19.70 14.63 18.46
CA LYS A 433 19.33 13.43 19.24
C LYS A 433 18.00 13.64 19.99
N GLY A 434 17.52 12.59 20.64
CA GLY A 434 16.33 12.62 21.49
C GLY A 434 15.05 12.90 20.71
N THR A 435 14.06 13.49 21.38
CA THR A 435 12.71 13.73 20.81
C THR A 435 12.73 14.58 19.54
N ALA A 436 13.54 15.64 19.50
CA ALA A 436 13.71 16.48 18.32
C ALA A 436 14.32 15.70 17.14
N GLY A 437 15.32 14.85 17.41
CA GLY A 437 15.92 13.97 16.41
C GLY A 437 14.94 12.93 15.88
N MET A 438 14.16 12.30 16.76
CA MET A 438 13.13 11.34 16.37
C MET A 438 12.07 11.96 15.46
N LEU A 439 11.55 13.14 15.85
CA LEU A 439 10.55 13.86 15.05
C LEU A 439 11.13 14.23 13.67
N ALA A 440 12.35 14.74 13.63
CA ALA A 440 13.03 15.11 12.40
C ALA A 440 13.20 13.89 11.47
N ALA A 441 13.72 12.77 11.98
CA ALA A 441 13.92 11.56 11.19
C ALA A 441 12.59 10.98 10.66
N LEU A 442 11.54 10.97 11.47
CA LEU A 442 10.21 10.50 11.06
C LEU A 442 9.61 11.38 9.95
N LEU A 443 9.71 12.71 10.08
CA LEU A 443 9.20 13.60 9.04
C LEU A 443 10.04 13.51 7.75
N MET A 444 11.37 13.40 7.84
CA MET A 444 12.22 13.12 6.67
C MET A 444 11.85 11.79 6.03
N GLY A 445 11.69 10.74 6.82
CA GLY A 445 11.24 9.44 6.37
C GLY A 445 9.88 9.48 5.67
N ALA A 446 8.93 10.25 6.20
CA ALA A 446 7.61 10.43 5.59
C ALA A 446 7.68 11.13 4.23
N VAL A 447 8.49 12.19 4.10
CA VAL A 447 8.71 12.88 2.81
C VAL A 447 9.29 11.91 1.78
N VAL A 448 10.37 11.18 2.12
CA VAL A 448 11.00 10.22 1.20
C VAL A 448 10.07 9.05 0.89
N CYS A 449 9.39 8.50 1.89
CA CYS A 449 8.47 7.39 1.72
C CYS A 449 7.29 7.73 0.79
N THR A 450 6.73 8.92 0.96
CA THR A 450 5.64 9.38 0.09
C THR A 450 6.16 9.67 -1.32
N ALA A 451 7.39 10.17 -1.47
CA ALA A 451 7.98 10.41 -2.80
C ALA A 451 8.18 9.10 -3.56
N LEU A 452 8.77 8.09 -2.95
CA LEU A 452 8.99 6.80 -3.60
C LEU A 452 7.67 6.07 -3.89
N SER A 453 6.71 6.13 -2.99
CA SER A 453 5.41 5.51 -3.17
C SER A 453 4.63 6.17 -4.31
N MET A 454 4.64 7.51 -4.36
CA MET A 454 4.02 8.28 -5.45
C MET A 454 4.65 7.97 -6.79
N ALA A 455 5.97 7.91 -6.88
CA ALA A 455 6.66 7.60 -8.13
C ALA A 455 6.30 6.19 -8.65
N GLY A 456 6.24 5.21 -7.75
CA GLY A 456 5.85 3.85 -8.10
C GLY A 456 4.41 3.75 -8.62
N SER A 457 3.45 4.36 -7.94
CA SER A 457 2.06 4.38 -8.40
C SER A 457 1.90 5.19 -9.70
N PHE A 458 2.56 6.34 -9.79
CA PHE A 458 2.38 7.23 -10.94
C PHE A 458 2.96 6.67 -12.25
N ILE A 459 4.05 5.90 -12.22
CA ILE A 459 4.57 5.25 -13.45
C ILE A 459 3.57 4.23 -14.00
N THR A 460 2.77 3.59 -13.14
CA THR A 460 1.67 2.70 -13.52
C THR A 460 0.58 3.47 -14.27
N ASP A 461 0.15 4.61 -13.74
CA ASP A 461 -0.86 5.46 -14.39
C ASP A 461 -0.39 5.98 -15.75
N LEU A 462 0.86 6.40 -15.84
CA LEU A 462 1.47 6.87 -17.09
C LEU A 462 1.58 5.75 -18.13
N LYS A 463 1.77 4.50 -17.70
CA LYS A 463 1.77 3.33 -18.59
C LYS A 463 0.35 3.01 -19.08
N ILE A 464 -0.67 3.10 -18.23
CA ILE A 464 -2.08 3.00 -18.62
C ILE A 464 -2.40 4.07 -19.69
N GLY A 465 -2.01 5.32 -19.41
CA GLY A 465 -2.19 6.44 -20.33
C GLY A 465 -1.50 6.26 -21.67
N TYR A 466 -0.32 5.66 -21.67
CA TYR A 466 0.42 5.34 -22.90
C TYR A 466 -0.30 4.31 -23.77
N TRP A 467 -0.80 3.22 -23.17
CA TRP A 467 -1.53 2.19 -23.90
C TRP A 467 -2.87 2.69 -24.45
N LEU A 468 -3.55 3.52 -23.66
CA LEU A 468 -4.86 4.05 -24.05
C LEU A 468 -4.78 5.32 -24.90
N GLY A 469 -3.65 6.02 -24.88
CA GLY A 469 -3.42 7.22 -25.71
C GLY A 469 -3.86 8.53 -25.06
N THR A 470 -3.85 8.64 -23.72
CA THR A 470 -4.06 9.92 -23.02
C THR A 470 -2.86 10.85 -23.14
N THR A 471 -3.08 12.12 -22.85
CA THR A 471 -2.02 13.14 -22.86
C THR A 471 -1.25 13.11 -21.53
N PRO A 472 0.04 12.69 -21.50
CA PRO A 472 0.80 12.59 -20.25
C PRO A 472 0.80 13.88 -19.45
N LYS A 473 1.02 15.02 -20.09
CA LYS A 473 0.98 16.34 -19.43
C LYS A 473 -0.29 16.60 -18.66
N LYS A 474 -1.45 16.10 -19.10
CA LYS A 474 -2.71 16.24 -18.39
C LYS A 474 -2.75 15.36 -17.13
N GLN A 475 -2.31 14.08 -17.25
CA GLN A 475 -2.18 13.21 -16.08
C GLN A 475 -1.20 13.80 -15.05
N GLU A 476 -0.03 14.24 -15.50
CA GLU A 476 1.02 14.85 -14.67
C GLU A 476 0.52 16.08 -13.92
N THR A 477 -0.17 17.00 -14.62
CA THR A 477 -0.66 18.26 -14.02
C THR A 477 -1.71 18.00 -12.95
N TRP A 478 -2.67 17.14 -13.19
CA TRP A 478 -3.76 16.89 -12.25
C TRP A 478 -3.40 15.94 -11.13
N LYS A 479 -2.30 15.18 -11.28
CA LYS A 479 -1.72 14.36 -10.23
C LYS A 479 -1.31 15.19 -9.00
N PHE A 480 -0.81 16.42 -9.20
CA PHE A 480 -0.46 17.32 -8.08
C PHE A 480 -1.66 17.65 -7.21
N LEU A 481 -2.81 17.97 -7.82
CA LEU A 481 -4.02 18.28 -7.06
C LEU A 481 -4.53 17.05 -6.28
N GLY A 482 -4.56 15.89 -6.91
CA GLY A 482 -4.91 14.63 -6.25
C GLY A 482 -4.00 14.33 -5.06
N THR A 483 -2.70 14.57 -5.19
CA THR A 483 -1.71 14.39 -4.12
C THR A 483 -1.98 15.29 -2.92
N ILE A 484 -2.27 16.57 -3.14
CA ILE A 484 -2.57 17.53 -2.07
C ILE A 484 -3.85 17.13 -1.32
N VAL A 485 -4.90 16.77 -2.05
CA VAL A 485 -6.18 16.34 -1.46
C VAL A 485 -6.01 15.03 -0.70
N SER A 486 -5.27 14.07 -1.24
CA SER A 486 -4.95 12.82 -0.54
C SER A 486 -4.18 13.07 0.75
N ALA A 487 -3.14 13.91 0.72
CA ALA A 487 -2.35 14.25 1.91
C ALA A 487 -3.19 14.89 3.02
N ALA A 488 -4.11 15.79 2.66
CA ALA A 488 -5.03 16.40 3.62
C ALA A 488 -6.00 15.36 4.21
N THR A 489 -6.54 14.47 3.37
CA THR A 489 -7.45 13.41 3.81
C THR A 489 -6.75 12.44 4.76
N VAL A 490 -5.55 11.98 4.41
CA VAL A 490 -4.76 11.07 5.23
C VAL A 490 -4.41 11.68 6.58
N ALA A 491 -3.98 12.95 6.60
CA ALA A 491 -3.68 13.66 7.84
C ALA A 491 -4.91 13.76 8.75
N GLY A 492 -6.09 14.06 8.18
CA GLY A 492 -7.34 14.12 8.93
C GLY A 492 -7.77 12.76 9.48
N VAL A 493 -7.74 11.72 8.64
CA VAL A 493 -8.11 10.35 9.04
C VAL A 493 -7.15 9.81 10.10
N MET A 494 -5.86 10.06 9.98
CA MET A 494 -4.86 9.62 10.94
C MET A 494 -5.09 10.23 12.33
N ILE A 495 -5.39 11.54 12.39
CA ILE A 495 -5.73 12.20 13.67
C ILE A 495 -7.04 11.66 14.24
N LEU A 496 -8.06 11.46 13.39
CA LEU A 496 -9.33 10.85 13.80
C LEU A 496 -9.09 9.49 14.43
N LEU A 497 -8.37 8.59 13.74
CA LEU A 497 -8.13 7.23 14.19
C LEU A 497 -7.26 7.18 15.46
N ASN A 498 -6.27 8.08 15.57
CA ASN A 498 -5.48 8.19 16.80
C ASN A 498 -6.33 8.63 18.00
N LYS A 499 -7.24 9.59 17.81
CA LYS A 499 -8.13 10.06 18.89
C LYS A 499 -9.20 9.03 19.25
N THR A 500 -9.66 8.22 18.29
CA THR A 500 -10.74 7.24 18.50
C THR A 500 -10.21 5.94 19.11
N TYR A 501 -9.12 5.39 18.58
CA TYR A 501 -8.59 4.08 18.97
C TYR A 501 -7.24 4.15 19.67
N GLY A 502 -6.40 5.17 19.30
CA GLY A 502 -5.00 5.24 19.70
C GLY A 502 -4.13 4.22 18.94
N PHE A 503 -2.95 4.65 18.50
CA PHE A 503 -2.03 3.75 17.77
C PHE A 503 -1.22 2.80 18.67
N LYS A 504 -1.35 2.91 19.98
CA LYS A 504 -0.78 1.97 20.97
C LYS A 504 -1.73 0.83 21.32
N SER A 505 -2.99 0.89 20.87
CA SER A 505 -4.01 -0.12 21.17
C SER A 505 -3.99 -1.27 20.17
N ASP A 506 -4.50 -2.43 20.59
CA ASP A 506 -4.66 -3.61 19.71
C ASP A 506 -5.73 -3.41 18.63
N ALA A 507 -6.61 -2.41 18.78
CA ALA A 507 -7.66 -2.11 17.81
C ALA A 507 -7.11 -1.59 16.46
N LEU A 508 -5.97 -0.86 16.50
CA LEU A 508 -5.24 -0.41 15.32
C LEU A 508 -3.77 -0.79 15.47
N ALA A 509 -3.43 -1.96 14.99
CA ALA A 509 -2.10 -2.54 15.17
C ALA A 509 -0.96 -1.69 14.57
N ALA A 510 -1.24 -0.87 13.55
CA ALA A 510 -0.31 -0.02 12.80
C ALA A 510 1.11 -0.62 12.69
N PRO A 511 1.23 -1.86 12.17
CA PRO A 511 2.42 -2.67 12.36
C PRO A 511 3.67 -2.03 11.76
N GLN A 512 3.58 -1.37 10.61
CA GLN A 512 4.73 -0.72 9.98
C GLN A 512 5.26 0.44 10.85
N ALA A 513 4.37 1.28 11.37
CA ALA A 513 4.77 2.41 12.21
C ALA A 513 5.39 1.96 13.54
N HIS A 514 4.92 0.84 14.11
CA HIS A 514 5.59 0.22 15.27
C HIS A 514 7.01 -0.23 14.95
N ALA A 515 7.24 -0.82 13.76
CA ALA A 515 8.60 -1.18 13.34
C ALA A 515 9.50 0.05 13.21
N MET A 516 8.97 1.15 12.68
CA MET A 516 9.70 2.40 12.54
C MET A 516 10.03 3.00 13.92
N ALA A 517 9.07 3.06 14.83
CA ALA A 517 9.28 3.53 16.21
C ALA A 517 10.33 2.69 16.95
N ALA A 518 10.23 1.37 16.86
CA ALA A 518 11.15 0.45 17.52
C ALA A 518 12.61 0.54 17.03
N VAL A 519 12.83 1.05 15.83
CA VAL A 519 14.19 1.29 15.30
C VAL A 519 14.71 2.69 15.64
N ILE A 520 13.83 3.70 15.54
CA ILE A 520 14.26 5.10 15.73
C ILE A 520 14.57 5.40 17.19
N ASP A 521 13.75 4.93 18.12
CA ASP A 521 13.89 5.24 19.54
C ASP A 521 15.29 4.87 20.09
N PRO A 522 15.77 3.63 19.95
CA PRO A 522 17.12 3.29 20.43
C PRO A 522 18.24 4.03 19.69
N LEU A 523 18.08 4.29 18.38
CA LEU A 523 19.10 5.01 17.61
C LEU A 523 19.26 6.47 18.06
N MET A 524 18.16 7.13 18.46
CA MET A 524 18.14 8.54 18.81
C MET A 524 18.38 8.81 20.31
N ASN A 525 17.90 7.92 21.18
CA ASN A 525 18.02 8.06 22.62
C ASN A 525 19.28 7.39 23.19
N GLY A 526 20.00 6.59 22.38
CA GLY A 526 21.17 5.84 22.83
C GLY A 526 20.84 4.71 23.80
N GLN A 527 19.56 4.36 23.96
CA GLN A 527 19.12 3.21 24.76
C GLN A 527 19.43 1.90 24.01
N GLY A 528 19.63 0.82 24.74
CA GLY A 528 19.91 -0.47 24.14
C GLY A 528 18.76 -0.93 23.24
N ALA A 529 19.07 -1.32 22.02
CA ALA A 529 18.12 -2.03 21.14
C ALA A 529 18.41 -3.53 21.16
N PRO A 530 17.45 -4.37 20.83
CA PRO A 530 17.67 -5.82 20.72
C PRO A 530 18.47 -6.17 19.47
N TRP A 531 19.69 -5.63 19.36
CA TRP A 531 20.57 -5.79 18.19
C TRP A 531 20.81 -7.23 17.80
N LEU A 532 20.87 -8.14 18.81
CA LEU A 532 21.01 -9.56 18.56
C LEU A 532 19.80 -10.11 17.81
N LEU A 533 18.58 -9.74 18.23
CA LEU A 533 17.34 -10.18 17.57
C LEU A 533 17.22 -9.59 16.17
N TYR A 534 17.59 -8.32 15.98
CA TYR A 534 17.67 -7.70 14.66
C TYR A 534 18.71 -8.42 13.78
N GLY A 535 19.87 -8.77 14.32
CA GLY A 535 20.90 -9.53 13.62
C GLY A 535 20.45 -10.93 13.19
N ILE A 536 19.72 -11.65 14.03
CA ILE A 536 19.12 -12.95 13.70
C ILE A 536 18.13 -12.79 12.53
N GLY A 537 17.26 -11.78 12.58
CA GLY A 537 16.32 -11.49 11.50
C GLY A 537 17.01 -11.13 10.19
N ALA A 538 18.07 -10.32 10.26
CA ALA A 538 18.88 -9.96 9.11
C ALA A 538 19.59 -11.17 8.48
N ALA A 539 20.17 -12.04 9.29
CA ALA A 539 20.79 -13.28 8.83
C ALA A 539 19.77 -14.22 8.16
N LEU A 540 18.57 -14.34 8.77
CA LEU A 540 17.48 -15.13 8.20
C LEU A 540 17.04 -14.58 6.83
N ALA A 541 16.93 -13.26 6.69
CA ALA A 541 16.58 -12.63 5.41
C ALA A 541 17.63 -12.92 4.31
N LEU A 542 18.92 -12.93 4.64
CA LEU A 542 20.00 -13.32 3.72
C LEU A 542 19.88 -14.79 3.29
N VAL A 543 19.57 -15.69 4.22
CA VAL A 543 19.36 -17.11 3.91
C VAL A 543 18.16 -17.29 2.99
N LEU A 544 17.03 -16.65 3.30
CA LEU A 544 15.82 -16.72 2.48
C LEU A 544 16.07 -16.19 1.06
N ASP A 545 16.80 -15.10 0.94
CA ASP A 545 17.16 -14.55 -0.37
C ASP A 545 18.05 -15.50 -1.18
N ARG A 546 19.01 -16.16 -0.54
CA ARG A 546 19.82 -17.22 -1.18
C ARG A 546 18.98 -18.41 -1.64
N CYS A 547 17.93 -18.74 -0.89
CA CYS A 547 16.94 -19.77 -1.25
C CYS A 547 15.91 -19.29 -2.28
N LYS A 548 16.01 -18.06 -2.79
CA LYS A 548 15.05 -17.46 -3.73
C LYS A 548 13.62 -17.33 -3.15
N ILE A 549 13.50 -17.27 -1.84
CA ILE A 549 12.24 -16.98 -1.14
C ILE A 549 12.16 -15.47 -0.93
N PRO A 550 11.02 -14.82 -1.22
CA PRO A 550 10.83 -13.39 -0.97
C PRO A 550 11.03 -13.03 0.51
N ALA A 551 12.25 -12.62 0.87
CA ALA A 551 12.64 -12.35 2.25
C ALA A 551 11.76 -11.29 2.92
N LEU A 552 11.37 -10.25 2.18
CA LEU A 552 10.49 -9.18 2.70
C LEU A 552 9.11 -9.74 3.10
N ALA A 553 8.50 -10.58 2.26
CA ALA A 553 7.18 -11.15 2.55
C ALA A 553 7.22 -12.06 3.80
N PHE A 554 8.26 -12.87 3.94
CA PHE A 554 8.45 -13.72 5.11
C PHE A 554 8.68 -12.87 6.39
N ALA A 555 9.55 -11.87 6.32
CA ALA A 555 9.86 -10.98 7.43
C ALA A 555 8.65 -10.14 7.87
N LEU A 556 7.81 -9.69 6.93
CA LEU A 556 6.52 -9.05 7.24
C LEU A 556 5.60 -10.01 8.00
N GLY A 557 5.56 -11.27 7.59
CA GLY A 557 4.82 -12.30 8.30
C GLY A 557 5.30 -12.50 9.74
N MET A 558 6.61 -12.46 9.98
CA MET A 558 7.18 -12.53 11.32
C MET A 558 6.84 -11.32 12.20
N PHE A 559 6.63 -10.18 11.59
CA PHE A 559 6.41 -8.91 12.28
C PHE A 559 4.92 -8.61 12.54
N ILE A 560 4.05 -8.92 11.57
CA ILE A 560 2.61 -8.69 11.67
C ILE A 560 1.97 -9.76 12.56
N PRO A 561 1.03 -9.40 13.47
CA PRO A 561 0.34 -10.36 14.31
C PRO A 561 -0.36 -11.48 13.50
N ILE A 562 -0.33 -12.71 14.02
CA ILE A 562 -0.83 -13.91 13.31
C ILE A 562 -2.28 -13.78 12.84
N GLN A 563 -3.14 -13.14 13.63
CA GLN A 563 -4.56 -12.97 13.29
C GLN A 563 -4.77 -12.22 11.96
N LEU A 564 -3.85 -11.37 11.55
CA LEU A 564 -3.94 -10.62 10.30
C LEU A 564 -3.34 -11.37 9.11
N ASN A 565 -2.44 -12.32 9.34
CA ASN A 565 -1.77 -13.08 8.28
C ASN A 565 -2.54 -14.35 7.88
N VAL A 566 -3.24 -14.99 8.81
CA VAL A 566 -4.03 -16.20 8.53
C VAL A 566 -5.15 -15.95 7.50
N PRO A 567 -5.94 -14.86 7.57
CA PRO A 567 -6.95 -14.59 6.56
C PRO A 567 -6.38 -14.41 5.15
N LEU A 568 -5.12 -13.94 5.03
CA LEU A 568 -4.46 -13.78 3.73
C LEU A 568 -4.30 -15.14 3.03
N VAL A 569 -3.84 -16.17 3.74
CA VAL A 569 -3.70 -17.51 3.15
C VAL A 569 -5.07 -18.14 2.84
N ILE A 570 -6.09 -17.87 3.66
CA ILE A 570 -7.47 -18.32 3.39
C ILE A 570 -7.98 -17.68 2.10
N GLY A 571 -7.85 -16.35 1.94
CA GLY A 571 -8.22 -15.65 0.72
C GLY A 571 -7.44 -16.13 -0.50
N GLY A 572 -6.13 -16.34 -0.36
CA GLY A 572 -5.27 -16.91 -1.40
C GLY A 572 -5.65 -18.35 -1.79
N ALA A 573 -6.03 -19.17 -0.82
CA ALA A 573 -6.52 -20.53 -1.08
C ALA A 573 -7.87 -20.52 -1.83
N VAL A 574 -8.75 -19.59 -1.50
CA VAL A 574 -10.02 -19.39 -2.24
C VAL A 574 -9.73 -18.91 -3.66
N ASN A 575 -8.77 -18.01 -3.86
CA ASN A 575 -8.33 -17.61 -5.21
C ASN A 575 -7.88 -18.82 -6.03
N TRP A 576 -6.96 -19.60 -5.48
CA TRP A 576 -6.48 -20.81 -6.14
C TRP A 576 -7.63 -21.78 -6.45
N PHE A 577 -8.51 -22.03 -5.48
CA PHE A 577 -9.66 -22.92 -5.67
C PHE A 577 -10.61 -22.45 -6.79
N VAL A 578 -10.89 -21.15 -6.82
CA VAL A 578 -11.81 -20.55 -7.80
C VAL A 578 -11.22 -20.58 -9.22
N THR A 579 -9.92 -20.34 -9.34
CA THR A 579 -9.23 -20.22 -10.64
C THR A 579 -8.73 -21.54 -11.21
N THR A 580 -8.82 -22.67 -10.48
CA THR A 580 -8.26 -23.97 -10.93
C THR A 580 -9.27 -25.10 -10.98
N ARG A 581 -10.50 -24.90 -10.49
CA ARG A 581 -11.47 -26.02 -10.32
C ARG A 581 -12.10 -26.50 -11.62
N SER A 582 -12.32 -25.61 -12.60
CA SER A 582 -12.92 -26.00 -13.87
C SER A 582 -11.90 -26.64 -14.80
N LYS A 583 -12.36 -27.57 -15.66
CA LYS A 583 -11.55 -28.10 -16.77
C LYS A 583 -11.45 -27.12 -17.94
N ASP A 584 -12.32 -26.13 -17.98
CA ASP A 584 -12.36 -25.07 -18.97
C ASP A 584 -11.59 -23.86 -18.46
N GLU A 585 -10.52 -23.48 -19.15
CA GLU A 585 -9.65 -22.35 -18.78
C GLU A 585 -10.40 -21.01 -18.87
N ASN A 586 -11.34 -20.85 -19.83
CA ASN A 586 -12.11 -19.62 -19.96
C ASN A 586 -13.03 -19.42 -18.75
N VAL A 587 -13.64 -20.51 -18.25
CA VAL A 587 -14.43 -20.48 -17.01
C VAL A 587 -13.56 -20.09 -15.81
N ASN A 588 -12.36 -20.63 -15.70
CA ASN A 588 -11.44 -20.30 -14.62
C ASN A 588 -10.99 -18.84 -14.67
N LYS A 589 -10.71 -18.32 -15.87
CA LYS A 589 -10.35 -16.91 -16.09
C LYS A 589 -11.51 -15.99 -15.71
N ALA A 590 -12.71 -16.22 -16.21
CA ALA A 590 -13.91 -15.44 -15.90
C ALA A 590 -14.22 -15.44 -14.39
N ARG A 591 -14.06 -16.60 -13.72
CA ARG A 591 -14.20 -16.70 -12.26
C ARG A 591 -13.15 -15.92 -11.51
N GLY A 592 -11.90 -15.95 -11.99
CA GLY A 592 -10.79 -15.17 -11.40
C GLY A 592 -11.01 -13.67 -11.50
N GLU A 593 -11.40 -13.19 -12.66
CA GLU A 593 -11.73 -11.79 -12.90
C GLU A 593 -12.88 -11.31 -12.00
N LYS A 594 -13.99 -12.07 -11.99
CA LYS A 594 -15.13 -11.76 -11.11
C LYS A 594 -14.76 -11.82 -9.63
N GLY A 595 -13.94 -12.78 -9.23
CA GLY A 595 -13.42 -12.88 -7.86
C GLY A 595 -12.56 -11.67 -7.48
N THR A 596 -11.75 -11.15 -8.39
CA THR A 596 -10.96 -9.92 -8.16
C THR A 596 -11.88 -8.71 -7.96
N LEU A 597 -12.97 -8.59 -8.72
CA LEU A 597 -13.96 -7.53 -8.53
C LEU A 597 -14.65 -7.62 -7.17
N LEU A 598 -15.07 -8.83 -6.77
CA LEU A 598 -15.71 -9.06 -5.47
C LEU A 598 -14.74 -8.76 -4.32
N ALA A 599 -13.48 -9.21 -4.41
CA ALA A 599 -12.45 -8.95 -3.42
C ALA A 599 -12.14 -7.44 -3.28
N SER A 600 -12.03 -6.74 -4.41
CA SER A 600 -11.86 -5.28 -4.43
C SER A 600 -13.05 -4.55 -3.79
N GLY A 601 -14.27 -5.05 -4.02
CA GLY A 601 -15.47 -4.56 -3.36
C GLY A 601 -15.41 -4.75 -1.85
N PHE A 602 -15.07 -5.94 -1.36
CA PHE A 602 -14.91 -6.23 0.08
C PHE A 602 -13.87 -5.32 0.73
N ILE A 603 -12.71 -5.14 0.08
CA ILE A 603 -11.65 -4.25 0.58
C ILE A 603 -12.16 -2.82 0.69
N ALA A 604 -12.72 -2.28 -0.39
CA ALA A 604 -13.18 -0.89 -0.41
C ALA A 604 -14.36 -0.67 0.55
N GLY A 605 -15.35 -1.56 0.54
CA GLY A 605 -16.53 -1.45 1.40
C GLY A 605 -16.19 -1.60 2.88
N GLY A 606 -15.45 -2.64 3.25
CA GLY A 606 -15.04 -2.88 4.65
C GLY A 606 -14.19 -1.76 5.20
N ALA A 607 -13.21 -1.28 4.42
CA ALA A 607 -12.33 -0.19 4.84
C ALA A 607 -13.09 1.15 4.99
N LEU A 608 -14.01 1.49 4.06
CA LEU A 608 -14.84 2.70 4.16
C LEU A 608 -15.76 2.65 5.39
N MET A 609 -16.40 1.49 5.63
CA MET A 609 -17.27 1.33 6.80
C MET A 609 -16.49 1.34 8.11
N GLY A 610 -15.23 0.88 8.13
CA GLY A 610 -14.34 1.06 9.26
C GLY A 610 -14.06 2.53 9.60
N VAL A 611 -13.90 3.39 8.60
CA VAL A 611 -13.78 4.85 8.82
C VAL A 611 -15.10 5.44 9.32
N VAL A 612 -16.24 4.99 8.79
CA VAL A 612 -17.58 5.42 9.27
C VAL A 612 -17.77 5.02 10.72
N SER A 613 -17.39 3.77 11.09
CA SER A 613 -17.42 3.32 12.48
C SER A 613 -16.55 4.19 13.41
N ALA A 614 -15.32 4.53 12.94
CA ALA A 614 -14.44 5.43 13.68
C ALA A 614 -15.05 6.84 13.88
N LEU A 615 -15.74 7.37 12.86
CA LEU A 615 -16.42 8.67 12.94
C LEU A 615 -17.57 8.62 13.94
N LEU A 616 -18.36 7.54 13.97
CA LEU A 616 -19.44 7.35 14.93
C LEU A 616 -18.91 7.29 16.36
N LYS A 617 -17.88 6.47 16.61
CA LYS A 617 -17.23 6.38 17.93
C LYS A 617 -16.63 7.72 18.37
N PHE A 618 -15.98 8.45 17.46
CA PHE A 618 -15.48 9.78 17.74
C PHE A 618 -16.60 10.79 18.07
N GLY A 619 -17.77 10.62 17.46
CA GLY A 619 -18.98 11.40 17.76
C GLY A 619 -19.69 11.01 19.07
N GLY A 620 -19.16 10.05 19.81
CA GLY A 620 -19.73 9.58 21.08
C GLY A 620 -20.77 8.46 20.93
N PHE A 621 -20.96 7.92 19.72
CA PHE A 621 -21.84 6.77 19.50
C PHE A 621 -21.03 5.47 19.65
N ASP A 622 -20.90 5.01 20.89
CA ASP A 622 -20.25 3.74 21.22
C ASP A 622 -21.32 2.71 21.58
N PHE A 623 -21.35 1.62 20.84
CA PHE A 623 -22.30 0.52 20.98
C PHE A 623 -21.64 -0.77 21.49
N ASP A 624 -20.40 -0.69 21.98
CA ASP A 624 -19.63 -1.86 22.40
C ASP A 624 -20.20 -2.45 23.71
N TYR A 625 -20.45 -3.75 23.70
CA TYR A 625 -20.85 -4.53 24.86
C TYR A 625 -19.68 -5.42 25.31
N ASP A 626 -18.80 -4.93 26.17
CA ASP A 626 -17.60 -5.63 26.64
C ASP A 626 -17.88 -7.06 27.18
N ALA A 627 -18.98 -7.26 27.90
CA ALA A 627 -19.36 -8.57 28.43
C ALA A 627 -19.68 -9.60 27.32
N TRP A 628 -20.24 -9.15 26.20
CA TRP A 628 -20.51 -10.02 25.05
C TRP A 628 -19.23 -10.34 24.28
N TRP A 629 -18.34 -9.36 24.12
CA TRP A 629 -17.07 -9.53 23.43
C TRP A 629 -16.14 -10.53 24.11
N GLN A 630 -16.20 -10.63 25.44
CA GLN A 630 -15.43 -11.61 26.21
C GLN A 630 -16.06 -13.02 26.24
N ASN A 631 -17.21 -13.21 25.59
CA ASN A 631 -17.90 -14.48 25.59
C ASN A 631 -17.42 -15.36 24.41
N ASN A 632 -17.12 -16.63 24.69
CA ASN A 632 -16.73 -17.63 23.67
C ASN A 632 -17.79 -17.81 22.56
N LEU A 633 -19.07 -17.54 22.83
CA LEU A 633 -20.13 -17.59 21.82
C LEU A 633 -19.94 -16.49 20.75
N SER A 634 -19.46 -15.31 21.14
CA SER A 634 -19.15 -14.23 20.20
C SER A 634 -18.05 -14.62 19.19
N GLU A 635 -17.01 -15.32 19.66
CA GLU A 635 -15.94 -15.82 18.81
C GLU A 635 -16.41 -16.97 17.88
N LEU A 636 -17.24 -17.89 18.38
CA LEU A 636 -17.83 -18.94 17.56
C LEU A 636 -18.76 -18.40 16.48
N LEU A 637 -19.55 -17.36 16.83
CA LEU A 637 -20.39 -16.67 15.87
C LEU A 637 -19.57 -15.98 14.79
N SER A 638 -18.42 -15.40 15.16
CA SER A 638 -17.50 -14.78 14.19
C SER A 638 -16.99 -15.78 13.16
N LEU A 639 -16.60 -16.99 13.61
CA LEU A 639 -16.14 -18.05 12.72
C LEU A 639 -17.27 -18.51 11.78
N ALA A 640 -18.49 -18.68 12.31
CA ALA A 640 -19.65 -19.06 11.51
C ALA A 640 -19.99 -18.00 10.46
N ALA A 641 -20.01 -16.73 10.82
CA ALA A 641 -20.23 -15.61 9.92
C ALA A 641 -19.15 -15.54 8.83
N TYR A 642 -17.90 -15.77 9.20
CA TYR A 642 -16.78 -15.78 8.26
C TYR A 642 -16.88 -16.93 7.24
N LEU A 643 -17.24 -18.13 7.68
CA LEU A 643 -17.46 -19.27 6.79
C LEU A 643 -18.63 -19.02 5.82
N LEU A 644 -19.70 -18.37 6.29
CA LEU A 644 -20.81 -17.93 5.42
C LEU A 644 -20.34 -16.90 4.39
N LEU A 645 -19.52 -15.92 4.79
CA LEU A 645 -18.95 -14.92 3.90
C LEU A 645 -18.09 -15.58 2.79
N ILE A 646 -17.21 -16.51 3.16
CA ILE A 646 -16.38 -17.27 2.21
C ILE A 646 -17.26 -18.08 1.25
N THR A 647 -18.30 -18.76 1.77
CA THR A 647 -19.22 -19.53 0.95
C THR A 647 -19.95 -18.64 -0.05
N TYR A 648 -20.48 -17.50 0.42
CA TYR A 648 -21.08 -16.49 -0.46
C TYR A 648 -20.10 -16.05 -1.55
N PHE A 649 -18.87 -15.72 -1.19
CA PHE A 649 -17.84 -15.28 -2.12
C PHE A 649 -17.59 -16.33 -3.23
N ILE A 650 -17.37 -17.60 -2.85
CA ILE A 650 -17.14 -18.70 -3.81
C ILE A 650 -18.35 -18.89 -4.74
N LEU A 651 -19.56 -18.78 -4.22
CA LEU A 651 -20.77 -18.90 -5.04
C LEU A 651 -20.94 -17.70 -5.98
N ALA A 652 -20.66 -16.50 -5.51
CA ALA A 652 -20.78 -15.27 -6.28
C ALA A 652 -19.76 -15.18 -7.43
N THR A 653 -18.61 -15.89 -7.35
CA THR A 653 -17.64 -15.97 -8.45
C THR A 653 -18.12 -16.80 -9.64
N ARG A 654 -19.22 -17.55 -9.52
CA ARG A 654 -19.73 -18.36 -10.64
C ARG A 654 -20.16 -17.45 -11.79
N PRO A 655 -19.66 -17.68 -13.02
CA PRO A 655 -20.09 -16.90 -14.17
C PRO A 655 -21.53 -17.20 -14.52
N SER A 656 -22.27 -16.21 -14.98
CA SER A 656 -23.59 -16.40 -15.59
C SER A 656 -23.45 -16.97 -17.02
N LYS A 657 -24.49 -17.59 -17.55
CA LYS A 657 -24.46 -18.11 -18.91
C LYS A 657 -24.18 -17.04 -19.97
N ASN A 658 -24.55 -15.79 -19.68
CA ASN A 658 -24.32 -14.66 -20.60
C ASN A 658 -22.86 -14.14 -20.54
N GLU A 659 -22.16 -14.35 -19.44
CA GLU A 659 -20.73 -13.97 -19.29
C GLU A 659 -19.83 -14.95 -20.07
N LEU A 660 -20.25 -16.19 -20.27
CA LEU A 660 -19.52 -17.22 -21.03
C LEU A 660 -19.74 -17.16 -22.55
N GLN A 661 -20.74 -16.39 -23.03
CA GLN A 661 -21.07 -16.27 -24.46
C GLN A 661 -20.49 -15.02 -25.12
N ASN A 662 -19.92 -14.11 -24.35
CA ASN A 662 -19.38 -12.83 -24.84
C ASN A 662 -17.83 -12.81 -24.99
N ASP A 663 -17.17 -13.92 -24.72
CA ASP A 663 -15.81 -14.24 -25.12
C ASP A 663 -15.84 -15.20 -26.35
#